data_5161a27a95760ceb9f3d123feb6f7d15
#
_entry.id   5161a27a95760ceb9f3d123feb6f7d15
#
_cell.length_a   1.000
_cell.length_b   1.000
_cell.length_c   1.000
_cell.angle_alpha   90.00
_cell.angle_beta   90.00
_cell.angle_gamma   90.00
#
_symmetry.space_group_name_H-M   'P 1'
#
loop_
_entity.id
_entity.type
_entity.pdbx_description
1 polymer ?
#
loop_
_entity_poly.entity_id
_entity_poly.type
_entity_poly.pdbx_seq_one_letter_code
_entity_poly.pdbx_strand_id
1 'polypeptide(L)'
;MTRSLHRWFGLIGSVLLSVVALSGAALSIFPAAEALTMPAAQHISVAELAARVQAAEPTVEQIRRAPSGRFTAYYYEGDQPASAVIDPATGTPAGSADTSDLERWLTNLHRSLFLDDTGRFITAGGAAVMLALAISGLFVMARRAGGWRFVLKSVRGTGDGRLHAVVSRLALPGLFLSSLTALWMTAVVFGLLPDGAVAPAFPADVSGKTGVALTSVTLLQETPVNDLLSLNFPAPGDATDVFTLKMAAGEAYIDQGNGSLLAWSDAGLVDRVTRLITMLHTGYGLAWLGLLLGFSALTVPVLGWTGLIVWLERRRAPRATSADAGEADTILLVGSESGTTRGFANTLQAALSAEGLRVHVGPMSNFEPARWPKARRVILLAATYGDGAAPASAVGFIERFERTPAKPGLPLAVLGFGDRSFPAYCGFAGEIAAIAKDKGWASLIPFDTVNRQSPQDFARWGRLLAEALGLDFELKHQQIAPKTWRLPLISRRDYGASVQATTAILRFALPKISLWQRLTGKGFPRFEAGDLIGIVPQGSDLPRFYSLASGTKDGFLEICVRQQVGGLCSSQLTALKPRDTVAAFVRPNPSFRPARGGKPVILIGAGAGIGPLAGFARRNWARRPMHLYFGTRHPASDALYAEELSYWKKDGRLTSVSTAFSRTASPAYVQDIVRKDGERIGKLIAAGGQVLICGSRDMAAAVAAVLADILAAQGFNLALLKATGRYAEDVY
;
A
#
# COMPACT_ATOMS: atom_id res chain seq x y z
N MET A 1 19.51 7.27 -7.91
CA MET A 1 19.84 8.40 -7.03
C MET A 1 18.88 8.52 -5.83
N THR A 2 17.58 8.78 -5.99
CA THR A 2 16.61 9.02 -4.89
C THR A 2 16.54 7.90 -3.82
N ARG A 3 16.57 6.61 -4.20
CA ARG A 3 16.58 5.50 -3.23
C ARG A 3 17.87 5.41 -2.42
N SER A 4 19.00 5.79 -2.98
CA SER A 4 20.29 5.77 -2.28
C SER A 4 20.34 6.90 -1.25
N LEU A 5 19.93 8.11 -1.62
CA LEU A 5 19.84 9.26 -0.71
C LEU A 5 18.89 8.97 0.46
N HIS A 6 17.67 8.53 0.17
CA HIS A 6 16.69 8.14 1.22
C HIS A 6 17.26 7.10 2.19
N ARG A 7 17.97 6.10 1.69
CA ARG A 7 18.57 5.06 2.50
C ARG A 7 19.68 5.57 3.42
N TRP A 8 20.62 6.34 2.86
CA TRP A 8 21.78 6.78 3.64
C TRP A 8 21.40 7.85 4.66
N PHE A 9 20.57 8.81 4.29
CA PHE A 9 20.04 9.79 5.25
C PHE A 9 19.23 9.13 6.35
N GLY A 10 18.40 8.13 6.00
CA GLY A 10 17.63 7.38 6.99
C GLY A 10 18.48 6.56 7.95
N LEU A 11 19.54 5.89 7.47
CA LEU A 11 20.42 5.08 8.33
C LEU A 11 21.29 5.95 9.25
N ILE A 12 21.92 7.00 8.70
CA ILE A 12 22.83 7.87 9.46
C ILE A 12 22.04 8.73 10.45
N GLY A 13 20.94 9.32 10.00
CA GLY A 13 20.12 10.21 10.82
C GLY A 13 19.22 9.53 11.84
N SER A 14 18.97 8.21 11.73
CA SER A 14 17.90 7.53 12.47
C SER A 14 17.97 7.69 14.00
N VAL A 15 19.16 7.70 14.60
CA VAL A 15 19.33 7.83 16.04
C VAL A 15 19.00 9.26 16.49
N LEU A 16 19.64 10.27 15.89
CA LEU A 16 19.38 11.67 16.18
C LEU A 16 17.90 12.02 15.98
N LEU A 17 17.35 11.65 14.81
CA LEU A 17 15.93 11.90 14.50
C LEU A 17 15.00 11.21 15.49
N SER A 18 15.34 10.03 16.00
CA SER A 18 14.54 9.33 17.01
C SER A 18 14.55 10.07 18.35
N VAL A 19 15.70 10.59 18.80
CA VAL A 19 15.80 11.36 20.06
C VAL A 19 14.96 12.64 19.97
N VAL A 20 15.14 13.42 18.89
CA VAL A 20 14.39 14.66 18.66
C VAL A 20 12.90 14.38 18.51
N ALA A 21 12.51 13.33 17.77
CA ALA A 21 11.11 12.98 17.59
C ALA A 21 10.43 12.50 18.89
N LEU A 22 11.11 11.70 19.70
CA LEU A 22 10.56 11.23 20.99
C LEU A 22 10.40 12.36 21.99
N SER A 23 11.38 13.28 22.08
CA SER A 23 11.25 14.47 22.93
C SER A 23 10.12 15.41 22.45
N GLY A 24 9.98 15.61 21.12
CA GLY A 24 8.87 16.36 20.53
C GLY A 24 7.50 15.72 20.77
N ALA A 25 7.42 14.38 20.68
CA ALA A 25 6.21 13.66 21.02
C ALA A 25 5.81 13.82 22.50
N ALA A 26 6.77 13.80 23.41
CA ALA A 26 6.53 14.06 24.83
C ALA A 26 6.07 15.52 25.06
N LEU A 27 6.72 16.47 24.40
CA LEU A 27 6.35 17.89 24.49
C LEU A 27 4.93 18.18 23.96
N SER A 28 4.43 17.40 23.01
CA SER A 28 3.07 17.59 22.47
C SER A 28 1.95 17.35 23.48
N ILE A 29 2.26 16.73 24.62
CA ILE A 29 1.28 16.47 25.69
C ILE A 29 0.97 17.74 26.49
N PHE A 30 1.96 18.64 26.69
CA PHE A 30 1.79 19.83 27.51
C PHE A 30 0.73 20.81 27.00
N PRO A 31 0.71 21.17 25.66
CA PRO A 31 -0.38 21.99 25.13
C PRO A 31 -1.76 21.37 25.28
N ALA A 32 -1.85 20.05 25.22
CA ALA A 32 -3.12 19.35 25.40
C ALA A 32 -3.56 19.35 26.87
N ALA A 33 -2.64 19.11 27.79
CA ALA A 33 -2.91 19.20 29.25
C ALA A 33 -3.31 20.62 29.65
N GLU A 34 -2.60 21.64 29.16
CA GLU A 34 -2.92 23.05 29.41
C GLU A 34 -4.32 23.40 28.89
N ALA A 35 -4.67 22.99 27.66
CA ALA A 35 -5.99 23.25 27.08
C ALA A 35 -7.16 22.64 27.88
N LEU A 36 -6.92 21.52 28.60
CA LEU A 36 -7.92 20.87 29.44
C LEU A 36 -8.13 21.57 30.80
N THR A 37 -7.14 22.32 31.25
CA THR A 37 -7.15 22.99 32.58
C THR A 37 -7.52 24.45 32.50
N MET A 38 -7.57 25.05 31.28
CA MET A 38 -7.89 26.47 31.14
C MET A 38 -9.38 26.76 31.37
N PRO A 39 -9.71 27.78 32.14
CA PRO A 39 -11.08 28.27 32.24
C PRO A 39 -11.56 28.78 30.88
N ALA A 40 -12.85 28.64 30.60
CA ALA A 40 -13.45 29.16 29.40
C ALA A 40 -13.22 30.66 29.27
N ALA A 41 -12.81 31.12 28.07
CA ALA A 41 -12.59 32.54 27.80
C ALA A 41 -13.86 33.32 28.11
N GLN A 42 -13.75 34.31 29.03
CA GLN A 42 -14.84 35.21 29.35
C GLN A 42 -14.92 36.33 28.29
N HIS A 43 -16.11 36.82 28.04
CA HIS A 43 -16.34 37.99 27.18
C HIS A 43 -16.06 39.30 27.94
N ILE A 44 -14.81 39.49 28.37
CA ILE A 44 -14.36 40.69 29.06
C ILE A 44 -13.37 41.48 28.18
N SER A 45 -13.24 42.78 28.45
CA SER A 45 -12.24 43.62 27.77
C SER A 45 -10.87 43.50 28.46
N VAL A 46 -9.83 43.94 27.74
CA VAL A 46 -8.48 44.06 28.32
C VAL A 46 -8.47 45.04 29.48
N ALA A 47 -9.27 46.13 29.41
CA ALA A 47 -9.43 47.12 30.49
C ALA A 47 -9.93 46.46 31.79
N GLU A 48 -10.94 45.60 31.66
CA GLU A 48 -11.54 44.91 32.81
C GLU A 48 -10.58 43.86 33.41
N LEU A 49 -9.92 43.06 32.58
CA LEU A 49 -8.90 42.16 33.07
C LEU A 49 -7.76 42.89 33.78
N ALA A 50 -7.21 43.94 33.14
CA ALA A 50 -6.08 44.71 33.68
C ALA A 50 -6.44 45.36 35.03
N ALA A 51 -7.66 45.92 35.14
CA ALA A 51 -8.13 46.52 36.39
C ALA A 51 -8.29 45.46 37.51
N ARG A 52 -8.81 44.27 37.21
CA ARG A 52 -8.92 43.18 38.17
C ARG A 52 -7.55 42.70 38.64
N VAL A 53 -6.61 42.50 37.69
CA VAL A 53 -5.25 42.07 38.01
C VAL A 53 -4.51 43.12 38.82
N GLN A 54 -4.61 44.40 38.45
CA GLN A 54 -3.97 45.51 39.20
C GLN A 54 -4.55 45.66 40.62
N ALA A 55 -5.84 45.38 40.80
CA ALA A 55 -6.47 45.40 42.12
C ALA A 55 -5.99 44.25 43.02
N ALA A 56 -5.73 43.07 42.43
CA ALA A 56 -5.22 41.90 43.14
C ALA A 56 -3.70 41.98 43.38
N GLU A 57 -2.95 42.46 42.40
CA GLU A 57 -1.48 42.59 42.40
C GLU A 57 -1.11 44.02 41.97
N PRO A 58 -0.99 44.95 42.89
CA PRO A 58 -0.71 46.38 42.60
C PRO A 58 0.65 46.62 41.93
N THR A 59 1.59 45.70 42.08
CA THR A 59 2.95 45.75 41.53
C THR A 59 3.06 45.06 40.14
N VAL A 60 1.92 44.80 39.48
CA VAL A 60 1.93 44.15 38.15
C VAL A 60 2.64 45.00 37.12
N GLU A 61 3.61 44.37 36.41
CA GLU A 61 4.37 45.00 35.34
C GLU A 61 3.88 44.52 33.97
N GLN A 62 3.46 43.26 33.85
CA GLN A 62 3.00 42.72 32.60
C GLN A 62 1.90 41.68 32.78
N ILE A 63 0.90 41.74 31.92
CA ILE A 63 -0.06 40.66 31.70
C ILE A 63 0.23 40.06 30.29
N ARG A 64 0.41 38.75 30.22
CA ARG A 64 0.66 38.06 28.98
C ARG A 64 -0.39 36.95 28.76
N ARG A 65 -0.90 36.85 27.57
CA ARG A 65 -1.75 35.76 27.12
C ARG A 65 -1.01 34.78 26.23
N ALA A 66 -0.94 33.52 26.63
CA ALA A 66 -0.41 32.47 25.79
C ALA A 66 -1.40 32.10 24.68
N PRO A 67 -0.94 31.48 23.55
CA PRO A 67 -1.82 30.98 22.47
C PRO A 67 -2.87 29.97 22.95
N SER A 68 -2.63 29.27 24.06
CA SER A 68 -3.59 28.37 24.75
C SER A 68 -4.76 29.11 25.38
N GLY A 69 -4.65 30.43 25.56
CA GLY A 69 -5.60 31.23 26.32
C GLY A 69 -5.20 31.47 27.78
N ARG A 70 -4.09 30.91 28.27
CA ARG A 70 -3.60 31.12 29.64
C ARG A 70 -3.11 32.55 29.81
N PHE A 71 -3.60 33.22 30.88
CA PHE A 71 -3.11 34.51 31.29
C PHE A 71 -2.06 34.34 32.39
N THR A 72 -0.94 35.10 32.24
CA THR A 72 0.13 35.15 33.25
C THR A 72 0.39 36.60 33.57
N ALA A 73 0.40 36.94 34.88
CA ALA A 73 0.87 38.22 35.37
C ALA A 73 2.31 38.07 35.87
N TYR A 74 3.11 39.06 35.56
CA TYR A 74 4.44 39.28 36.12
C TYR A 74 4.39 40.50 37.00
N TYR A 75 4.86 40.37 38.26
CA TYR A 75 4.76 41.38 39.30
C TYR A 75 5.91 41.26 40.29
N TYR A 76 6.03 42.18 41.21
CA TYR A 76 7.00 42.07 42.28
C TYR A 76 6.30 41.72 43.62
N GLU A 77 6.86 40.72 44.30
CA GLU A 77 6.48 40.40 45.70
C GLU A 77 7.63 40.89 46.60
N GLY A 78 7.42 42.09 47.18
CA GLY A 78 8.54 42.85 47.76
C GLY A 78 9.53 43.25 46.66
N ASP A 79 10.82 42.90 46.84
CA ASP A 79 11.90 43.17 45.85
C ASP A 79 12.18 41.98 44.90
N GLN A 80 11.39 40.92 45.01
CA GLN A 80 11.61 39.72 44.21
C GLN A 80 10.61 39.64 43.02
N PRO A 81 11.10 39.36 41.81
CA PRO A 81 10.19 39.14 40.69
C PRO A 81 9.39 37.86 40.87
N ALA A 82 8.11 37.94 40.67
CA ALA A 82 7.15 36.82 40.78
C ALA A 82 6.31 36.70 39.51
N SER A 83 5.77 35.54 39.27
CA SER A 83 4.82 35.29 38.16
C SER A 83 3.76 34.31 38.58
N ALA A 84 2.52 34.56 38.17
CA ALA A 84 1.42 33.64 38.42
C ALA A 84 0.48 33.51 37.23
N VAL A 85 -0.13 32.33 37.10
CA VAL A 85 -1.29 32.15 36.20
C VAL A 85 -2.47 32.87 36.83
N ILE A 86 -3.19 33.67 36.07
CA ILE A 86 -4.30 34.49 36.51
C ILE A 86 -5.64 33.89 36.13
N ASP A 87 -6.57 33.87 37.08
CA ASP A 87 -7.98 33.65 36.76
C ASP A 87 -8.57 34.93 36.16
N PRO A 88 -8.98 34.95 34.90
CA PRO A 88 -9.51 36.14 34.24
C PRO A 88 -10.83 36.64 34.87
N ALA A 89 -11.56 35.76 35.57
CA ALA A 89 -12.81 36.14 36.22
C ALA A 89 -12.61 37.05 37.48
N THR A 90 -11.55 36.79 38.21
CA THR A 90 -11.27 37.47 39.48
C THR A 90 -10.04 38.39 39.42
N GLY A 91 -9.12 38.15 38.47
CA GLY A 91 -7.82 38.83 38.38
C GLY A 91 -6.79 38.31 39.40
N THR A 92 -7.13 37.30 40.21
CA THR A 92 -6.25 36.77 41.26
C THR A 92 -5.34 35.66 40.77
N PRO A 93 -4.17 35.45 41.39
CA PRO A 93 -3.32 34.29 41.13
C PRO A 93 -4.04 32.96 41.33
N ALA A 94 -4.03 32.08 40.33
CA ALA A 94 -4.66 30.76 40.36
C ALA A 94 -3.64 29.60 40.36
N GLY A 95 -2.35 29.90 40.24
CA GLY A 95 -1.27 28.91 40.28
C GLY A 95 0.06 29.46 39.79
N SER A 96 1.14 28.67 39.93
CA SER A 96 2.46 29.07 39.45
C SER A 96 2.48 29.15 37.90
N ALA A 97 3.14 30.20 37.41
CA ALA A 97 3.41 30.36 35.98
C ALA A 97 4.66 29.57 35.51
N ASP A 98 5.42 28.98 36.42
CA ASP A 98 6.65 28.29 36.12
C ASP A 98 6.40 27.04 35.29
N THR A 99 7.19 26.87 34.24
CA THR A 99 7.24 25.62 33.49
C THR A 99 7.86 24.54 34.37
N SER A 100 7.31 23.31 34.32
CA SER A 100 7.84 22.19 35.09
C SER A 100 9.30 21.88 34.67
N ASP A 101 10.08 21.35 35.63
CA ASP A 101 11.48 20.94 35.34
C ASP A 101 11.54 19.92 34.19
N LEU A 102 10.58 19.01 34.13
CA LEU A 102 10.48 18.04 33.05
C LEU A 102 10.25 18.71 31.70
N GLU A 103 9.35 19.69 31.61
CA GLU A 103 9.09 20.41 30.36
C GLU A 103 10.32 21.21 29.91
N ARG A 104 11.00 21.88 30.84
CA ARG A 104 12.25 22.60 30.58
C ARG A 104 13.34 21.65 30.05
N TRP A 105 13.49 20.50 30.70
CA TRP A 105 14.46 19.47 30.31
C TRP A 105 14.17 18.94 28.91
N LEU A 106 12.92 18.54 28.64
CA LEU A 106 12.50 18.07 27.32
C LEU A 106 12.64 19.13 26.24
N THR A 107 12.34 20.39 26.56
CA THR A 107 12.49 21.51 25.61
C THR A 107 13.96 21.72 25.23
N ASN A 108 14.88 21.70 26.21
CA ASN A 108 16.31 21.82 25.95
C ASN A 108 16.86 20.64 25.15
N LEU A 109 16.43 19.41 25.47
CA LEU A 109 16.76 18.23 24.69
C LEU A 109 16.28 18.35 23.25
N HIS A 110 15.02 18.73 23.06
CA HIS A 110 14.39 18.81 21.73
C HIS A 110 15.01 19.90 20.87
N ARG A 111 15.18 21.08 21.44
CA ARG A 111 15.60 22.30 20.72
C ARG A 111 17.10 22.36 20.47
N SER A 112 17.91 21.90 21.43
CA SER A 112 19.35 22.15 21.40
C SER A 112 20.22 20.97 21.88
N LEU A 113 19.66 19.81 22.20
CA LEU A 113 20.42 18.65 22.73
C LEU A 113 21.32 19.03 23.93
N PHE A 114 20.99 20.06 24.68
CA PHE A 114 21.81 20.68 25.76
C PHE A 114 23.14 21.27 25.25
N LEU A 115 23.29 21.58 23.97
CA LEU A 115 24.51 22.10 23.34
C LEU A 115 24.31 23.54 22.81
N ASP A 116 23.39 24.29 23.37
CA ASP A 116 23.07 25.66 23.01
C ASP A 116 22.93 25.88 21.49
N ASP A 117 23.61 26.88 20.91
CA ASP A 117 23.49 27.17 19.48
C ASP A 117 24.05 26.08 18.59
N THR A 118 25.12 25.38 19.01
CA THR A 118 25.64 24.21 18.28
C THR A 118 24.57 23.11 18.18
N GLY A 119 23.86 22.87 19.28
CA GLY A 119 22.77 21.90 19.29
C GLY A 119 21.59 22.32 18.43
N ARG A 120 21.27 23.63 18.40
CA ARG A 120 20.22 24.17 17.49
C ARG A 120 20.58 23.96 16.00
N PHE A 121 21.85 24.12 15.62
CA PHE A 121 22.31 23.79 14.26
C PHE A 121 22.18 22.29 13.94
N ILE A 122 22.53 21.41 14.92
CA ILE A 122 22.40 19.96 14.76
C ILE A 122 20.92 19.57 14.58
N THR A 123 20.03 20.09 15.43
CA THR A 123 18.60 19.78 15.32
C THR A 123 17.96 20.34 14.04
N ALA A 124 18.38 21.52 13.58
CA ALA A 124 18.01 22.09 12.28
C ALA A 124 18.47 21.21 11.12
N GLY A 125 19.73 20.72 11.17
CA GLY A 125 20.24 19.71 10.23
C GLY A 125 19.40 18.45 10.23
N GLY A 126 18.98 17.99 11.42
CA GLY A 126 18.03 16.88 11.60
C GLY A 126 16.68 17.17 10.93
N ALA A 127 16.11 18.36 11.13
CA ALA A 127 14.86 18.75 10.47
C ALA A 127 14.99 18.79 8.93
N ALA A 128 16.10 19.28 8.39
CA ALA A 128 16.39 19.27 6.96
C ALA A 128 16.51 17.83 6.42
N VAL A 129 17.18 16.94 7.12
CA VAL A 129 17.27 15.51 6.78
C VAL A 129 15.89 14.87 6.83
N MET A 130 15.06 15.15 7.84
CA MET A 130 13.70 14.63 7.95
C MET A 130 12.84 15.09 6.78
N LEU A 131 12.91 16.37 6.41
CA LEU A 131 12.21 16.93 5.24
C LEU A 131 12.64 16.24 3.95
N ALA A 132 13.94 16.06 3.75
CA ALA A 132 14.48 15.31 2.61
C ALA A 132 14.02 13.86 2.58
N LEU A 133 13.93 13.18 3.74
CA LEU A 133 13.40 11.84 3.88
C LEU A 133 11.89 11.78 3.57
N ALA A 134 11.11 12.76 4.01
CA ALA A 134 9.68 12.86 3.72
C ALA A 134 9.44 13.00 2.20
N ILE A 135 10.14 13.92 1.56
CA ILE A 135 10.05 14.17 0.10
C ILE A 135 10.52 12.95 -0.69
N SER A 136 11.73 12.44 -0.40
CA SER A 136 12.28 11.27 -1.11
C SER A 136 11.46 10.01 -0.89
N GLY A 137 10.93 9.82 0.31
CA GLY A 137 10.03 8.72 0.67
C GLY A 137 8.74 8.75 -0.14
N LEU A 138 8.14 9.92 -0.32
CA LEU A 138 6.95 10.12 -1.14
C LEU A 138 7.21 9.74 -2.61
N PHE A 139 8.35 10.14 -3.19
CA PHE A 139 8.75 9.75 -4.54
C PHE A 139 8.99 8.23 -4.66
N VAL A 140 9.66 7.63 -3.70
CA VAL A 140 9.87 6.17 -3.67
C VAL A 140 8.53 5.43 -3.59
N MET A 141 7.60 5.94 -2.79
CA MET A 141 6.26 5.37 -2.62
C MET A 141 5.44 5.48 -3.92
N ALA A 142 5.45 6.63 -4.58
CA ALA A 142 4.77 6.84 -5.86
C ALA A 142 5.29 5.88 -6.94
N ARG A 143 6.62 5.72 -7.06
CA ARG A 143 7.24 4.76 -7.99
C ARG A 143 6.87 3.31 -7.70
N ARG A 144 6.83 2.91 -6.41
CA ARG A 144 6.42 1.54 -6.02
C ARG A 144 4.93 1.26 -6.26
N ALA A 145 4.10 2.28 -6.15
CA ALA A 145 2.66 2.17 -6.41
C ALA A 145 2.32 2.10 -7.91
N GLY A 146 3.25 2.45 -8.80
CA GLY A 146 3.02 2.56 -10.24
C GLY A 146 2.50 3.93 -10.68
N GLY A 147 2.75 4.97 -9.90
CA GLY A 147 2.40 6.38 -10.18
C GLY A 147 1.64 7.07 -9.05
N TRP A 148 1.56 8.39 -9.14
CA TRP A 148 0.96 9.26 -8.12
C TRP A 148 -0.49 8.92 -7.78
N ARG A 149 -1.30 8.58 -8.79
CA ARG A 149 -2.72 8.18 -8.63
C ARG A 149 -2.90 6.94 -7.75
N PHE A 150 -1.84 6.18 -7.53
CA PHE A 150 -1.89 4.90 -6.81
C PHE A 150 -1.23 4.95 -5.43
N VAL A 151 -0.68 6.11 -5.02
CA VAL A 151 -0.05 6.30 -3.71
C VAL A 151 -0.99 5.94 -2.55
N LEU A 152 -2.28 6.26 -2.68
CA LEU A 152 -3.30 5.95 -1.66
C LEU A 152 -3.86 4.51 -1.73
N LYS A 153 -3.52 3.72 -2.76
CA LYS A 153 -3.95 2.31 -2.84
C LYS A 153 -3.26 1.44 -1.79
N SER A 154 -3.80 0.25 -1.55
CA SER A 154 -3.24 -0.70 -0.57
C SER A 154 -1.77 -1.01 -0.89
N VAL A 155 -0.90 -0.93 0.13
CA VAL A 155 0.52 -1.27 0.00
C VAL A 155 0.67 -2.77 -0.26
N ARG A 156 1.39 -3.13 -1.33
CA ARG A 156 1.70 -4.51 -1.69
C ARG A 156 2.97 -4.98 -0.96
N GLY A 157 3.10 -6.30 -0.79
CA GLY A 157 4.24 -6.93 -0.14
C GLY A 157 3.95 -7.36 1.30
N THR A 158 4.93 -7.95 1.95
CA THR A 158 4.86 -8.50 3.31
C THR A 158 6.07 -8.07 4.13
N GLY A 159 6.02 -8.25 5.46
CA GLY A 159 7.14 -8.00 6.38
C GLY A 159 7.42 -6.52 6.62
N ASP A 160 8.66 -6.24 7.01
CA ASP A 160 9.11 -4.93 7.47
C ASP A 160 9.07 -3.86 6.39
N GLY A 161 9.31 -4.23 5.14
CA GLY A 161 9.17 -3.32 4.01
C GLY A 161 7.74 -2.83 3.75
N ARG A 162 6.73 -3.64 4.09
CA ARG A 162 5.33 -3.21 4.07
C ARG A 162 4.99 -2.34 5.27
N LEU A 163 5.43 -2.76 6.47
CA LEU A 163 5.24 -1.99 7.70
C LEU A 163 5.82 -0.59 7.54
N HIS A 164 7.08 -0.48 7.11
CA HIS A 164 7.74 0.79 6.82
C HIS A 164 6.90 1.68 5.89
N ALA A 165 6.40 1.12 4.78
CA ALA A 165 5.61 1.88 3.82
C ALA A 165 4.21 2.29 4.33
N VAL A 166 3.57 1.47 5.18
CA VAL A 166 2.27 1.81 5.79
C VAL A 166 2.43 2.89 6.84
N VAL A 167 3.42 2.74 7.74
CA VAL A 167 3.72 3.71 8.79
C VAL A 167 4.15 5.04 8.19
N SER A 168 5.07 5.02 7.20
CA SER A 168 5.48 6.24 6.48
C SER A 168 4.30 7.00 5.88
N ARG A 169 3.34 6.29 5.29
CA ARG A 169 2.16 6.93 4.67
C ARG A 169 1.30 7.68 5.68
N LEU A 170 1.13 7.12 6.87
CA LEU A 170 0.34 7.74 7.95
C LEU A 170 1.06 8.93 8.56
N ALA A 171 2.37 8.80 8.78
CA ALA A 171 3.19 9.81 9.43
C ALA A 171 3.61 10.98 8.53
N LEU A 172 3.65 10.75 7.20
CA LEU A 172 4.20 11.70 6.24
C LEU A 172 3.68 13.15 6.38
N PRO A 173 2.35 13.42 6.49
CA PRO A 173 1.86 14.78 6.61
C PRO A 173 2.39 15.48 7.87
N GLY A 174 2.37 14.78 9.02
CA GLY A 174 2.84 15.32 10.29
C GLY A 174 4.34 15.57 10.29
N LEU A 175 5.15 14.60 9.82
CA LEU A 175 6.60 14.74 9.74
C LEU A 175 7.04 15.84 8.76
N PHE A 176 6.33 15.98 7.64
CA PHE A 176 6.57 17.06 6.69
C PHE A 176 6.29 18.42 7.32
N LEU A 177 5.13 18.59 7.96
CA LEU A 177 4.75 19.84 8.62
C LEU A 177 5.72 20.18 9.75
N SER A 178 6.03 19.22 10.65
CA SER A 178 6.95 19.46 11.78
C SER A 178 8.35 19.86 11.30
N SER A 179 8.89 19.21 10.27
CA SER A 179 10.22 19.54 9.78
C SER A 179 10.26 20.90 9.06
N LEU A 180 9.23 21.25 8.30
CA LEU A 180 9.14 22.54 7.63
C LEU A 180 9.02 23.70 8.63
N THR A 181 8.15 23.55 9.63
CA THR A 181 7.94 24.56 10.68
C THR A 181 9.18 24.70 11.57
N ALA A 182 9.87 23.60 11.90
CA ALA A 182 11.12 23.65 12.65
C ALA A 182 12.22 24.45 11.91
N LEU A 183 12.36 24.23 10.60
CA LEU A 183 13.33 24.99 9.78
C LEU A 183 13.02 26.47 9.74
N TRP A 184 11.74 26.86 9.62
CA TRP A 184 11.33 28.24 9.69
C TRP A 184 11.71 28.89 11.04
N MET A 185 11.31 28.24 12.15
CA MET A 185 11.61 28.74 13.49
C MET A 185 13.11 28.88 13.73
N THR A 186 13.90 27.92 13.25
CA THR A 186 15.36 28.01 13.35
C THR A 186 15.93 29.16 12.51
N ALA A 187 15.41 29.39 11.31
CA ALA A 187 15.84 30.48 10.44
C ALA A 187 15.56 31.85 11.08
N VAL A 188 14.44 32.01 11.79
CA VAL A 188 14.14 33.22 12.57
C VAL A 188 15.11 33.37 13.75
N VAL A 189 15.35 32.30 14.51
CA VAL A 189 16.26 32.34 15.69
C VAL A 189 17.67 32.73 15.31
N PHE A 190 18.17 32.30 14.14
CA PHE A 190 19.50 32.68 13.64
C PHE A 190 19.53 33.97 12.77
N GLY A 191 18.43 34.70 12.73
CA GLY A 191 18.34 35.96 11.98
C GLY A 191 18.42 35.81 10.45
N LEU A 192 18.24 34.58 9.93
CA LEU A 192 18.15 34.33 8.48
C LEU A 192 16.82 34.81 7.89
N LEU A 193 15.81 34.90 8.72
CA LEU A 193 14.52 35.51 8.45
C LEU A 193 14.27 36.57 9.54
N PRO A 194 13.71 37.75 9.20
CA PRO A 194 13.31 38.73 10.20
C PRO A 194 12.22 38.12 11.11
N ASP A 195 12.20 38.50 12.38
CA ASP A 195 11.12 38.11 13.31
C ASP A 195 9.79 38.77 12.95
N GLY A 196 9.87 39.89 12.20
CA GLY A 196 8.72 40.65 11.73
C GLY A 196 8.09 41.55 12.79
N ALA A 197 8.67 41.59 13.99
CA ALA A 197 8.23 42.54 15.02
C ALA A 197 8.46 43.99 14.58
N VAL A 198 7.37 44.76 14.54
CA VAL A 198 7.41 46.19 14.22
C VAL A 198 6.77 46.92 15.37
N ALA A 199 7.60 47.36 16.33
CA ALA A 199 7.13 48.25 17.39
C ALA A 199 6.94 49.65 16.83
N PRO A 200 5.93 50.44 17.24
CA PRO A 200 5.84 51.85 16.90
C PRO A 200 7.03 52.60 17.45
N ALA A 201 7.35 53.77 16.84
CA ALA A 201 8.36 54.66 17.41
C ALA A 201 7.87 55.15 18.79
N PHE A 202 8.77 55.17 19.78
CA PHE A 202 8.43 55.65 21.11
C PHE A 202 8.00 57.12 21.04
N PRO A 203 6.85 57.51 21.62
CA PRO A 203 6.33 58.89 21.48
C PRO A 203 7.23 59.91 22.18
N ALA A 204 7.48 61.03 21.47
CA ALA A 204 8.24 62.14 22.02
C ALA A 204 7.41 62.97 23.02
N ASP A 205 6.09 63.04 22.78
CA ASP A 205 5.17 63.84 23.59
C ASP A 205 4.26 62.92 24.39
N VAL A 206 4.39 62.97 25.71
CA VAL A 206 3.52 62.30 26.70
C VAL A 206 2.92 63.36 27.62
N SER A 207 1.76 63.08 28.24
CA SER A 207 1.08 64.04 29.09
C SER A 207 1.88 64.45 30.33
N GLY A 208 2.87 63.67 30.74
CA GLY A 208 3.62 63.82 31.97
C GLY A 208 2.78 63.62 33.24
N LYS A 209 1.62 63.01 33.09
CA LYS A 209 0.68 62.68 34.19
C LYS A 209 0.61 61.19 34.34
N THR A 210 0.23 60.77 35.54
CA THR A 210 0.03 59.33 35.89
C THR A 210 -1.37 59.11 36.43
N GLY A 211 -1.83 57.83 36.46
CA GLY A 211 -3.01 57.41 37.22
C GLY A 211 -4.32 57.42 36.46
N VAL A 212 -4.32 57.28 35.15
CA VAL A 212 -5.54 57.04 34.38
C VAL A 212 -6.22 55.75 34.87
N ALA A 213 -7.51 55.76 35.08
CA ALA A 213 -8.25 54.54 35.40
C ALA A 213 -8.25 53.62 34.17
N LEU A 214 -7.76 52.37 34.28
CA LEU A 214 -7.66 51.43 33.15
C LEU A 214 -9.02 51.23 32.48
N THR A 215 -10.12 51.23 33.28
CA THR A 215 -11.50 51.13 32.80
C THR A 215 -11.98 52.33 32.00
N SER A 216 -11.23 53.44 31.94
CA SER A 216 -11.55 54.64 31.15
C SER A 216 -10.73 54.71 29.85
N VAL A 217 -9.74 53.84 29.66
CA VAL A 217 -8.90 53.80 28.48
C VAL A 217 -9.67 53.12 27.30
N THR A 218 -10.11 53.91 26.35
CA THR A 218 -10.99 53.48 25.25
C THR A 218 -10.42 52.27 24.50
N LEU A 219 -9.14 52.27 24.11
CA LEU A 219 -8.54 51.17 23.38
C LEU A 219 -8.52 49.87 24.20
N LEU A 220 -8.29 49.94 25.50
CA LEU A 220 -8.34 48.76 26.38
C LEU A 220 -9.78 48.23 26.57
N GLN A 221 -10.79 49.13 26.57
CA GLN A 221 -12.21 48.75 26.67
C GLN A 221 -12.69 48.06 25.39
N GLU A 222 -12.29 48.57 24.23
CA GLU A 222 -12.69 48.06 22.93
C GLU A 222 -11.95 46.77 22.54
N THR A 223 -10.81 46.48 23.21
CA THR A 223 -10.02 45.30 22.91
C THR A 223 -10.55 44.07 23.65
N PRO A 224 -11.08 43.06 22.98
CA PRO A 224 -11.43 41.79 23.61
C PRO A 224 -10.18 41.11 24.21
N VAL A 225 -10.32 40.52 25.37
CA VAL A 225 -9.21 39.83 26.06
C VAL A 225 -8.61 38.68 25.20
N ASN A 226 -9.38 38.14 24.28
CA ASN A 226 -8.93 37.10 23.35
C ASN A 226 -7.91 37.60 22.32
N ASP A 227 -7.88 38.90 22.05
CA ASP A 227 -6.94 39.50 21.08
C ASP A 227 -5.65 39.98 21.75
N LEU A 228 -5.59 39.99 23.08
CA LEU A 228 -4.44 40.34 23.89
C LEU A 228 -3.28 39.36 23.63
N LEU A 229 -2.07 39.85 23.41
CA LEU A 229 -0.82 39.11 23.48
C LEU A 229 -0.04 39.48 24.74
N SER A 230 0.16 40.80 24.98
CA SER A 230 0.69 41.30 26.23
C SER A 230 0.25 42.74 26.46
N LEU A 231 0.11 43.09 27.75
CA LEU A 231 -0.04 44.45 28.23
C LEU A 231 1.08 44.72 29.22
N ASN A 232 1.99 45.66 28.93
CA ASN A 232 3.00 46.13 29.85
C ASN A 232 2.49 47.40 30.50
N PHE A 233 2.66 47.46 31.84
CA PHE A 233 2.33 48.63 32.64
C PHE A 233 3.53 49.58 32.69
N PRO A 234 3.31 50.91 32.79
CA PRO A 234 4.41 51.86 32.93
C PRO A 234 5.18 51.64 34.21
N ALA A 235 6.48 51.97 34.20
CA ALA A 235 7.33 51.88 35.38
C ALA A 235 6.83 52.78 36.50
N PRO A 236 6.73 52.29 37.76
CA PRO A 236 6.29 53.10 38.88
C PRO A 236 7.16 54.34 39.08
N GLY A 237 6.53 55.54 39.13
CA GLY A 237 7.21 56.81 39.35
C GLY A 237 7.80 57.48 38.10
N ASP A 238 7.76 56.84 36.94
CA ASP A 238 8.17 57.45 35.68
C ASP A 238 6.95 57.96 34.89
N ALA A 239 6.69 59.25 34.96
CA ALA A 239 5.58 59.91 34.25
C ALA A 239 5.79 59.99 32.71
N THR A 240 6.96 59.63 32.22
CA THR A 240 7.28 59.61 30.78
C THR A 240 7.09 58.24 30.14
N ASP A 241 6.90 57.17 30.95
CA ASP A 241 6.64 55.83 30.44
C ASP A 241 5.17 55.66 30.02
N VAL A 242 4.85 54.60 29.31
CA VAL A 242 3.55 54.39 28.66
C VAL A 242 3.07 52.95 28.83
N PHE A 243 1.75 52.73 28.74
CA PHE A 243 1.26 51.36 28.56
C PHE A 243 1.63 50.87 27.15
N THR A 244 2.18 49.66 27.08
CA THR A 244 2.44 48.99 25.83
C THR A 244 1.45 47.85 25.65
N LEU A 245 0.49 48.02 24.72
CA LEU A 245 -0.51 46.99 24.39
C LEU A 245 -0.12 46.30 23.12
N LYS A 246 0.18 44.99 23.18
CA LYS A 246 0.44 44.14 22.04
C LYS A 246 -0.75 43.23 21.78
N MET A 247 -1.27 43.27 20.56
CA MET A 247 -2.42 42.52 20.09
C MET A 247 -2.10 41.70 18.84
N ALA A 248 -3.01 40.80 18.44
CA ALA A 248 -2.90 40.08 17.19
C ALA A 248 -2.83 41.02 15.98
N ALA A 249 -3.48 42.18 16.02
CA ALA A 249 -3.55 43.20 14.98
C ALA A 249 -2.30 44.08 14.91
N GLY A 250 -1.68 44.40 16.04
CA GLY A 250 -0.55 45.34 16.12
C GLY A 250 -0.11 45.64 17.52
N GLU A 251 0.69 46.74 17.68
CA GLU A 251 1.21 47.20 18.96
C GLU A 251 0.88 48.68 19.12
N ALA A 252 0.43 49.04 20.32
CA ALA A 252 0.01 50.40 20.68
C ALA A 252 0.80 50.94 21.87
N TYR A 253 1.13 52.23 21.87
CA TYR A 253 1.55 52.97 23.02
C TYR A 253 0.41 53.88 23.52
N ILE A 254 0.09 53.81 24.80
CA ILE A 254 -1.04 54.52 25.41
C ILE A 254 -0.53 55.37 26.57
N ASP A 255 -0.94 56.61 26.63
CA ASP A 255 -0.56 57.55 27.68
C ASP A 255 -1.12 57.16 29.03
N GLN A 256 -0.26 57.10 30.04
CA GLN A 256 -0.65 56.67 31.38
C GLN A 256 -1.43 57.72 32.22
N GLY A 257 -1.46 58.96 31.74
CA GLY A 257 -2.14 60.05 32.46
C GLY A 257 -3.54 60.34 31.95
N ASN A 258 -3.78 60.17 30.64
CA ASN A 258 -5.08 60.47 30.04
C ASN A 258 -5.67 59.36 29.18
N GLY A 259 -4.96 58.22 28.98
CA GLY A 259 -5.42 57.08 28.23
C GLY A 259 -5.50 57.26 26.73
N SER A 260 -4.89 58.33 26.17
CA SER A 260 -4.89 58.54 24.73
C SER A 260 -3.95 57.57 24.03
N LEU A 261 -4.30 57.15 22.80
CA LEU A 261 -3.41 56.44 21.90
C LEU A 261 -2.32 57.36 21.37
N LEU A 262 -1.04 57.08 21.68
CA LEU A 262 0.10 57.87 21.30
C LEU A 262 0.73 57.42 19.97
N ALA A 263 0.83 56.11 19.81
CA ALA A 263 1.39 55.52 18.58
C ALA A 263 0.77 54.13 18.35
N TRP A 264 0.71 53.74 17.07
CA TRP A 264 0.23 52.44 16.62
C TRP A 264 1.11 51.90 15.49
N SER A 265 1.36 50.59 15.51
CA SER A 265 2.00 49.88 14.39
C SER A 265 1.24 48.59 14.13
N ASP A 266 0.87 48.35 12.85
CA ASP A 266 0.23 47.11 12.45
C ASP A 266 1.22 45.93 12.54
N ALA A 267 0.70 44.75 12.96
CA ALA A 267 1.48 43.53 12.95
C ALA A 267 1.93 43.16 11.54
N GLY A 268 3.22 43.02 11.34
CA GLY A 268 3.81 42.65 10.06
C GLY A 268 3.35 41.26 9.59
N LEU A 269 3.35 41.04 8.27
CA LEU A 269 3.00 39.73 7.70
C LEU A 269 3.91 38.64 8.25
N VAL A 270 5.21 38.89 8.37
CA VAL A 270 6.20 37.92 8.86
C VAL A 270 5.92 37.55 10.33
N ASP A 271 5.60 38.53 11.18
CA ASP A 271 5.23 38.29 12.57
C ASP A 271 3.96 37.38 12.68
N ARG A 272 2.92 37.69 11.88
CA ARG A 272 1.70 36.85 11.83
C ARG A 272 1.99 35.42 11.38
N VAL A 273 2.81 35.25 10.33
CA VAL A 273 3.22 33.95 9.78
C VAL A 273 4.07 33.21 10.81
N THR A 274 5.02 33.87 11.47
CA THR A 274 5.88 33.23 12.50
C THR A 274 5.08 32.76 13.69
N ARG A 275 4.09 33.56 14.17
CA ARG A 275 3.17 33.13 15.22
C ARG A 275 2.36 31.91 14.81
N LEU A 276 1.79 31.90 13.59
CA LEU A 276 1.06 30.76 13.07
C LEU A 276 1.96 29.52 13.00
N ILE A 277 3.16 29.64 12.47
CA ILE A 277 4.13 28.53 12.35
C ILE A 277 4.50 27.98 13.73
N THR A 278 4.70 28.86 14.71
CA THR A 278 4.97 28.45 16.10
C THR A 278 3.80 27.67 16.69
N MET A 279 2.56 28.12 16.50
CA MET A 279 1.35 27.38 16.92
C MET A 279 1.25 26.04 16.23
N LEU A 280 1.48 25.98 14.91
CA LEU A 280 1.45 24.74 14.13
C LEU A 280 2.52 23.74 14.59
N HIS A 281 3.70 24.21 15.01
CA HIS A 281 4.79 23.35 15.46
C HIS A 281 4.60 22.84 16.88
N THR A 282 4.28 23.76 17.80
CA THR A 282 4.21 23.48 19.23
C THR A 282 2.87 22.87 19.67
N GLY A 283 1.79 23.14 18.93
CA GLY A 283 0.44 22.75 19.29
C GLY A 283 -0.23 23.68 20.34
N TYR A 284 0.47 24.70 20.86
CA TYR A 284 -0.15 25.69 21.74
C TYR A 284 -1.23 26.47 21.00
N GLY A 285 -2.45 26.45 21.52
CA GLY A 285 -3.66 26.97 20.88
C GLY A 285 -4.31 26.01 19.86
N LEU A 286 -3.62 24.92 19.48
CA LEU A 286 -4.08 23.87 18.57
C LEU A 286 -3.76 22.48 19.13
N ALA A 287 -4.21 22.19 20.35
CA ALA A 287 -3.83 21.01 21.13
C ALA A 287 -4.01 19.68 20.35
N TRP A 288 -5.14 19.52 19.63
CA TRP A 288 -5.41 18.34 18.81
C TRP A 288 -4.35 18.13 17.71
N LEU A 289 -3.86 19.23 17.09
CA LEU A 289 -2.80 19.18 16.09
C LEU A 289 -1.47 18.79 16.74
N GLY A 290 -1.15 19.36 17.91
CA GLY A 290 0.02 18.98 18.69
C GLY A 290 0.07 17.48 18.96
N LEU A 291 -1.03 16.88 19.43
CA LEU A 291 -1.14 15.44 19.64
C LEU A 291 -0.98 14.63 18.34
N LEU A 292 -1.54 15.10 17.22
CA LEU A 292 -1.38 14.45 15.91
C LEU A 292 0.08 14.47 15.45
N LEU A 293 0.79 15.59 15.64
CA LEU A 293 2.22 15.72 15.34
C LEU A 293 3.05 14.81 16.25
N GLY A 294 2.74 14.77 17.55
CA GLY A 294 3.34 13.87 18.53
C GLY A 294 3.17 12.40 18.14
N PHE A 295 1.97 12.01 17.73
CA PHE A 295 1.72 10.66 17.21
C PHE A 295 2.55 10.37 15.95
N SER A 296 2.66 11.33 15.04
CA SER A 296 3.51 11.19 13.84
C SER A 296 4.98 11.05 14.22
N ALA A 297 5.47 11.80 15.22
CA ALA A 297 6.83 11.74 15.73
C ALA A 297 7.16 10.38 16.37
N LEU A 298 6.24 9.76 17.12
CA LEU A 298 6.40 8.41 17.66
C LEU A 298 6.67 7.33 16.60
N THR A 299 6.32 7.58 15.36
CA THR A 299 6.60 6.63 14.26
C THR A 299 8.06 6.64 13.82
N VAL A 300 8.84 7.68 14.10
CA VAL A 300 10.22 7.85 13.60
C VAL A 300 11.15 6.71 14.04
N PRO A 301 11.20 6.29 15.32
CA PRO A 301 11.99 5.12 15.73
C PRO A 301 11.58 3.83 14.99
N VAL A 302 10.27 3.65 14.77
CA VAL A 302 9.75 2.48 14.04
C VAL A 302 10.21 2.51 12.58
N LEU A 303 10.21 3.69 11.94
CA LEU A 303 10.70 3.87 10.58
C LEU A 303 12.21 3.65 10.48
N GLY A 304 12.99 4.13 11.45
CA GLY A 304 14.43 3.87 11.54
C GLY A 304 14.72 2.37 11.63
N TRP A 305 14.06 1.69 12.57
CA TRP A 305 14.19 0.25 12.80
C TRP A 305 13.81 -0.59 11.59
N THR A 306 12.62 -0.37 11.05
CA THR A 306 12.15 -1.11 9.85
C THR A 306 13.00 -0.81 8.63
N GLY A 307 13.49 0.42 8.49
CA GLY A 307 14.44 0.81 7.45
C GLY A 307 15.77 0.03 7.54
N LEU A 308 16.30 -0.10 8.75
CA LEU A 308 17.51 -0.89 9.04
C LEU A 308 17.31 -2.37 8.71
N ILE A 309 16.21 -2.98 9.16
CA ILE A 309 15.91 -4.40 8.86
C ILE A 309 15.82 -4.61 7.34
N VAL A 310 15.07 -3.78 6.62
CA VAL A 310 14.95 -3.88 5.16
C VAL A 310 16.29 -3.75 4.45
N TRP A 311 17.20 -2.92 4.98
CA TRP A 311 18.55 -2.80 4.45
C TRP A 311 19.40 -4.05 4.72
N LEU A 312 19.34 -4.61 5.95
CA LEU A 312 20.05 -5.84 6.34
C LEU A 312 19.56 -7.04 5.53
N GLU A 313 18.24 -7.23 5.39
CA GLU A 313 17.65 -8.30 4.58
C GLU A 313 18.15 -8.25 3.13
N ARG A 314 18.23 -7.05 2.56
CA ARG A 314 18.75 -6.88 1.18
C ARG A 314 20.25 -7.15 1.06
N ARG A 315 21.03 -6.92 2.12
CA ARG A 315 22.46 -7.29 2.12
C ARG A 315 22.70 -8.79 2.28
N ARG A 316 21.84 -9.45 3.09
CA ARG A 316 21.91 -10.89 3.34
C ARG A 316 21.29 -11.74 2.23
N ALA A 317 20.38 -11.16 1.43
CA ALA A 317 19.83 -11.86 0.28
C ALA A 317 20.98 -12.23 -0.68
N PRO A 318 21.17 -13.53 -1.01
CA PRO A 318 22.20 -13.92 -1.98
C PRO A 318 21.90 -13.19 -3.29
N ARG A 319 22.82 -12.33 -3.66
CA ARG A 319 22.78 -11.61 -4.94
C ARG A 319 23.35 -12.55 -6.00
N ALA A 320 22.52 -13.41 -6.56
CA ALA A 320 22.69 -13.74 -7.96
C ALA A 320 22.32 -12.46 -8.74
N THR A 321 23.27 -11.54 -8.86
CA THR A 321 23.08 -10.34 -9.67
C THR A 321 23.04 -10.77 -11.12
N SER A 322 21.84 -10.74 -11.75
CA SER A 322 21.73 -10.89 -13.19
C SER A 322 22.67 -9.87 -13.85
N ALA A 323 23.63 -10.35 -14.65
CA ALA A 323 24.49 -9.48 -15.42
C ALA A 323 23.65 -8.63 -16.40
N ASP A 324 24.18 -7.50 -16.82
CA ASP A 324 23.57 -6.76 -17.92
C ASP A 324 23.54 -7.64 -19.19
N ALA A 325 22.45 -7.56 -19.95
CA ALA A 325 22.28 -8.41 -21.13
C ALA A 325 23.39 -8.22 -22.18
N GLY A 326 23.92 -6.99 -22.30
CA GLY A 326 25.02 -6.68 -23.22
C GLY A 326 26.38 -7.19 -22.77
N GLU A 327 26.56 -7.45 -21.47
CA GLU A 327 27.82 -7.89 -20.86
C GLU A 327 27.84 -9.39 -20.51
N ALA A 328 26.69 -10.07 -20.62
CA ALA A 328 26.56 -11.47 -20.24
C ALA A 328 27.13 -12.42 -21.30
N ASP A 329 27.82 -13.47 -20.85
CA ASP A 329 28.29 -14.60 -21.69
C ASP A 329 27.25 -15.73 -21.75
N THR A 330 26.33 -15.77 -20.80
CA THR A 330 25.27 -16.78 -20.68
C THR A 330 23.91 -16.10 -20.51
N ILE A 331 23.00 -16.39 -21.43
CA ILE A 331 21.63 -15.85 -21.39
C ILE A 331 20.69 -16.96 -20.91
N LEU A 332 20.02 -16.73 -19.79
CA LEU A 332 19.03 -17.64 -19.20
C LEU A 332 17.64 -17.03 -19.30
N LEU A 333 16.80 -17.56 -20.19
CA LEU A 333 15.42 -17.10 -20.36
C LEU A 333 14.42 -18.07 -19.75
N VAL A 334 13.41 -17.52 -19.08
CA VAL A 334 12.48 -18.29 -18.26
C VAL A 334 11.05 -18.10 -18.73
N GLY A 335 10.42 -19.20 -19.15
CA GLY A 335 8.99 -19.33 -19.38
C GLY A 335 8.31 -19.91 -18.15
N SER A 336 7.48 -19.13 -17.44
CA SER A 336 6.80 -19.56 -16.23
C SER A 336 5.45 -18.89 -16.10
N GLU A 337 4.41 -19.67 -15.78
CA GLU A 337 3.08 -19.15 -15.48
C GLU A 337 2.98 -18.73 -14.01
N SER A 338 3.43 -19.58 -13.10
CA SER A 338 3.27 -19.42 -11.65
C SER A 338 4.50 -18.93 -10.92
N GLY A 339 5.62 -18.75 -11.63
CA GLY A 339 6.89 -18.37 -11.02
C GLY A 339 7.71 -19.55 -10.47
N THR A 340 7.22 -20.77 -10.49
CA THR A 340 7.95 -21.98 -10.00
C THR A 340 9.23 -22.22 -10.77
N THR A 341 9.18 -22.16 -12.11
CA THR A 341 10.36 -22.29 -12.99
C THR A 341 11.43 -21.26 -12.68
N ARG A 342 11.05 -20.09 -12.15
CA ARG A 342 12.01 -19.05 -11.74
C ARG A 342 12.87 -19.51 -10.55
N GLY A 343 12.35 -20.36 -9.66
CA GLY A 343 13.12 -20.97 -8.59
C GLY A 343 14.28 -21.83 -9.13
N PHE A 344 14.00 -22.66 -10.13
CA PHE A 344 15.00 -23.46 -10.84
C PHE A 344 16.02 -22.58 -11.57
N ALA A 345 15.56 -21.51 -12.22
CA ALA A 345 16.43 -20.54 -12.87
C ALA A 345 17.38 -19.85 -11.88
N ASN A 346 16.92 -19.49 -10.70
CA ASN A 346 17.76 -18.89 -9.67
C ASN A 346 18.84 -19.87 -9.15
N THR A 347 18.47 -21.15 -8.99
CA THR A 347 19.42 -22.22 -8.62
C THR A 347 20.50 -22.38 -9.69
N LEU A 348 20.11 -22.44 -10.96
CA LEU A 348 21.02 -22.53 -12.11
C LEU A 348 21.92 -21.30 -12.24
N GLN A 349 21.35 -20.11 -12.13
CA GLN A 349 22.10 -18.86 -12.15
C GLN A 349 23.15 -18.81 -11.06
N ALA A 350 22.79 -19.20 -9.82
CA ALA A 350 23.72 -19.21 -8.71
C ALA A 350 24.89 -20.17 -8.96
N ALA A 351 24.61 -21.38 -9.48
CA ALA A 351 25.65 -22.36 -9.80
C ALA A 351 26.59 -21.85 -10.89
N LEU A 352 26.04 -21.39 -12.03
CA LEU A 352 26.84 -20.85 -13.12
C LEU A 352 27.64 -19.60 -12.73
N SER A 353 27.08 -18.74 -11.87
CA SER A 353 27.79 -17.55 -11.40
C SER A 353 28.92 -17.91 -10.41
N ALA A 354 28.77 -18.98 -9.64
CA ALA A 354 29.83 -19.49 -8.76
C ALA A 354 31.05 -19.98 -9.57
N GLU A 355 30.81 -20.52 -10.76
CA GLU A 355 31.82 -20.92 -11.76
C GLU A 355 32.37 -19.73 -12.57
N GLY A 356 32.07 -18.49 -12.18
CA GLY A 356 32.61 -17.29 -12.80
C GLY A 356 31.88 -16.83 -14.08
N LEU A 357 30.76 -17.45 -14.49
CA LEU A 357 30.01 -17.04 -15.65
C LEU A 357 29.15 -15.79 -15.38
N ARG A 358 29.09 -14.91 -16.37
CA ARG A 358 28.23 -13.71 -16.32
C ARG A 358 26.86 -14.04 -16.87
N VAL A 359 25.91 -14.40 -16.01
CA VAL A 359 24.58 -14.87 -16.37
C VAL A 359 23.56 -13.73 -16.37
N HIS A 360 22.90 -13.50 -17.52
CA HIS A 360 21.71 -12.65 -17.60
C HIS A 360 20.45 -13.50 -17.48
N VAL A 361 19.53 -13.12 -16.57
CA VAL A 361 18.24 -13.80 -16.40
C VAL A 361 17.10 -12.88 -16.81
N GLY A 362 16.26 -13.33 -17.75
CA GLY A 362 15.09 -12.61 -18.24
C GLY A 362 13.89 -13.51 -18.53
N PRO A 363 12.70 -12.94 -18.75
CA PRO A 363 11.56 -13.68 -19.26
C PRO A 363 11.77 -14.04 -20.76
N MET A 364 11.20 -15.15 -21.21
CA MET A 364 11.27 -15.56 -22.61
C MET A 364 10.65 -14.55 -23.56
N SER A 365 9.68 -13.74 -23.08
CA SER A 365 9.15 -12.59 -23.84
C SER A 365 10.21 -11.54 -24.22
N ASN A 366 11.40 -11.57 -23.62
CA ASN A 366 12.51 -10.66 -23.93
C ASN A 366 13.58 -11.31 -24.83
N PHE A 367 13.22 -12.34 -25.61
CA PHE A 367 14.13 -12.96 -26.57
C PHE A 367 14.49 -11.97 -27.70
N GLU A 368 15.74 -11.50 -27.67
CA GLU A 368 16.28 -10.49 -28.61
C GLU A 368 17.80 -10.64 -28.73
N PRO A 369 18.31 -11.59 -29.56
CA PRO A 369 19.75 -11.90 -29.67
C PRO A 369 20.62 -10.71 -30.07
N ALA A 370 20.07 -9.68 -30.68
CA ALA A 370 20.80 -8.44 -31.00
C ALA A 370 21.30 -7.70 -29.75
N ARG A 371 20.63 -7.89 -28.63
CA ARG A 371 21.05 -7.28 -27.33
C ARG A 371 22.13 -8.05 -26.59
N TRP A 372 22.58 -9.17 -27.12
CA TRP A 372 23.53 -10.09 -26.49
C TRP A 372 24.84 -10.23 -27.28
N PRO A 373 25.61 -9.15 -27.49
CA PRO A 373 26.78 -9.18 -28.34
C PRO A 373 27.89 -10.10 -27.81
N LYS A 374 27.98 -10.26 -26.48
CA LYS A 374 28.99 -11.09 -25.80
C LYS A 374 28.51 -12.49 -25.42
N ALA A 375 27.24 -12.83 -25.73
CA ALA A 375 26.68 -14.12 -25.36
C ALA A 375 27.36 -15.25 -26.15
N ARG A 376 27.74 -16.30 -25.42
CA ARG A 376 28.34 -17.56 -25.96
C ARG A 376 27.36 -18.71 -25.90
N ARG A 377 26.24 -18.57 -25.14
CA ARG A 377 25.20 -19.62 -25.02
C ARG A 377 23.87 -19.03 -24.56
N VAL A 378 22.78 -19.73 -24.94
CA VAL A 378 21.42 -19.42 -24.50
C VAL A 378 20.82 -20.64 -23.82
N ILE A 379 20.22 -20.48 -22.67
CA ILE A 379 19.53 -21.55 -21.95
C ILE A 379 18.07 -21.13 -21.76
N LEU A 380 17.16 -21.98 -22.19
CA LEU A 380 15.71 -21.76 -22.10
C LEU A 380 15.11 -22.73 -21.08
N LEU A 381 14.51 -22.20 -20.03
CA LEU A 381 13.73 -22.98 -19.07
C LEU A 381 12.25 -22.73 -19.37
N ALA A 382 11.61 -23.65 -20.04
CA ALA A 382 10.28 -23.47 -20.62
C ALA A 382 9.22 -24.34 -19.92
N ALA A 383 8.37 -23.75 -19.09
CA ALA A 383 7.19 -24.43 -18.57
C ALA A 383 6.09 -24.48 -19.62
N THR A 384 5.33 -25.57 -19.62
CA THR A 384 4.14 -25.72 -20.44
C THR A 384 2.92 -25.39 -19.59
N TYR A 385 1.99 -24.60 -20.14
CA TYR A 385 0.74 -24.24 -19.52
C TYR A 385 -0.46 -24.83 -20.29
N GLY A 386 -1.48 -25.27 -19.58
CA GLY A 386 -2.69 -25.84 -20.19
C GLY A 386 -2.39 -27.00 -21.13
N ASP A 387 -2.91 -26.96 -22.34
CA ASP A 387 -2.81 -28.00 -23.37
C ASP A 387 -1.58 -27.85 -24.28
N GLY A 388 -0.43 -27.54 -23.71
CA GLY A 388 0.79 -27.37 -24.49
C GLY A 388 1.16 -25.91 -24.75
N ALA A 389 0.39 -24.93 -24.27
CA ALA A 389 0.57 -23.53 -24.59
C ALA A 389 1.77 -22.87 -23.87
N ALA A 390 2.21 -21.73 -24.43
CA ALA A 390 3.21 -20.88 -23.82
C ALA A 390 2.69 -20.24 -22.52
N PRO A 391 3.51 -20.18 -21.47
CA PRO A 391 3.15 -19.47 -20.22
C PRO A 391 3.18 -17.95 -20.43
N ALA A 392 2.52 -17.19 -19.51
CA ALA A 392 2.38 -15.74 -19.60
C ALA A 392 3.72 -14.99 -19.78
N SER A 393 4.83 -15.49 -19.20
CA SER A 393 6.16 -14.88 -19.37
C SER A 393 6.86 -15.23 -20.68
N ALA A 394 6.20 -16.01 -21.55
CA ALA A 394 6.71 -16.41 -22.87
C ALA A 394 5.79 -15.96 -24.02
N VAL A 395 4.85 -15.06 -23.77
CA VAL A 395 3.93 -14.54 -24.80
C VAL A 395 4.72 -13.93 -25.96
N GLY A 396 4.36 -14.35 -27.20
CA GLY A 396 5.00 -13.91 -28.44
C GLY A 396 6.44 -14.40 -28.60
N PHE A 397 6.88 -15.41 -27.82
CA PHE A 397 8.23 -15.99 -27.98
C PHE A 397 8.38 -16.76 -29.26
N ILE A 398 7.43 -17.67 -29.61
CA ILE A 398 7.51 -18.51 -30.81
C ILE A 398 7.64 -17.66 -32.06
N GLU A 399 6.78 -16.66 -32.24
CA GLU A 399 6.78 -15.79 -33.42
C GLU A 399 8.11 -15.01 -33.57
N ARG A 400 8.71 -14.58 -32.44
CA ARG A 400 10.04 -13.93 -32.47
C ARG A 400 11.14 -14.92 -32.76
N PHE A 401 11.07 -16.10 -32.15
CA PHE A 401 12.06 -17.16 -32.33
C PHE A 401 12.07 -17.66 -33.79
N GLU A 402 10.91 -17.84 -34.39
CA GLU A 402 10.76 -18.19 -35.79
C GLU A 402 11.33 -17.13 -36.77
N ARG A 403 11.16 -15.86 -36.44
CA ARG A 403 11.70 -14.76 -37.26
C ARG A 403 13.20 -14.53 -37.08
N THR A 404 13.79 -15.10 -36.04
CA THR A 404 15.21 -14.92 -35.75
C THR A 404 16.03 -16.01 -36.40
N PRO A 405 17.01 -15.68 -37.29
CA PRO A 405 17.92 -16.66 -37.84
C PRO A 405 18.84 -17.26 -36.78
N ALA A 406 19.23 -18.49 -36.92
CA ALA A 406 20.24 -19.10 -36.08
C ALA A 406 21.54 -18.28 -36.11
N LYS A 407 22.10 -17.96 -34.96
CA LYS A 407 23.36 -17.21 -34.84
C LYS A 407 24.50 -18.21 -34.71
N PRO A 408 25.47 -18.25 -35.68
CA PRO A 408 26.64 -19.09 -35.56
C PRO A 408 27.40 -18.82 -34.25
N GLY A 409 27.84 -19.87 -33.55
CA GLY A 409 28.57 -19.76 -32.29
C GLY A 409 27.71 -19.43 -31.06
N LEU A 410 26.37 -19.42 -31.15
CA LEU A 410 25.46 -19.23 -30.03
C LEU A 410 24.59 -20.49 -29.81
N PRO A 411 25.13 -21.54 -29.16
CA PRO A 411 24.40 -22.78 -28.91
C PRO A 411 23.24 -22.57 -27.90
N LEU A 412 22.20 -23.39 -28.07
CA LEU A 412 20.96 -23.34 -27.34
C LEU A 412 20.76 -24.62 -26.51
N ALA A 413 20.39 -24.49 -25.25
CA ALA A 413 19.85 -25.57 -24.41
C ALA A 413 18.39 -25.30 -24.09
N VAL A 414 17.53 -26.30 -24.21
CA VAL A 414 16.11 -26.22 -23.88
C VAL A 414 15.77 -27.24 -22.80
N LEU A 415 15.23 -26.79 -21.66
CA LEU A 415 14.71 -27.63 -20.59
C LEU A 415 13.21 -27.39 -20.42
N GLY A 416 12.42 -28.43 -20.65
CA GLY A 416 10.95 -28.39 -20.52
C GLY A 416 10.49 -28.71 -19.09
N PHE A 417 9.50 -27.95 -18.59
CA PHE A 417 8.84 -28.25 -17.33
C PHE A 417 7.37 -28.58 -17.58
N GLY A 418 6.92 -29.75 -17.09
CA GLY A 418 5.56 -30.23 -17.30
C GLY A 418 5.14 -31.30 -16.30
N ASP A 419 3.98 -31.88 -16.52
CA ASP A 419 3.47 -33.03 -15.78
C ASP A 419 3.05 -34.11 -16.79
N ARG A 420 3.64 -35.30 -16.69
CA ARG A 420 3.37 -36.46 -17.58
C ARG A 420 1.92 -36.98 -17.51
N SER A 421 1.14 -36.56 -16.55
CA SER A 421 -0.29 -36.88 -16.49
C SER A 421 -1.12 -36.11 -17.53
N PHE A 422 -0.53 -35.14 -18.22
CA PHE A 422 -1.20 -34.35 -19.26
C PHE A 422 -0.73 -34.80 -20.67
N PRO A 423 -1.63 -34.90 -21.67
CA PRO A 423 -1.31 -35.34 -23.01
C PRO A 423 -0.20 -34.51 -23.70
N ALA A 424 -0.22 -33.19 -23.51
CA ALA A 424 0.76 -32.27 -24.07
C ALA A 424 1.95 -32.02 -23.12
N TYR A 425 2.52 -33.11 -22.56
CA TYR A 425 3.67 -33.04 -21.65
C TYR A 425 4.83 -32.28 -22.29
N CYS A 426 5.23 -31.16 -21.67
CA CYS A 426 6.27 -30.24 -22.12
C CYS A 426 6.10 -29.77 -23.60
N GLY A 427 4.85 -29.68 -24.11
CA GLY A 427 4.56 -29.37 -25.50
C GLY A 427 5.20 -28.09 -25.99
N PHE A 428 5.06 -26.98 -25.25
CA PHE A 428 5.69 -25.70 -25.59
C PHE A 428 7.22 -25.79 -25.70
N ALA A 429 7.89 -26.49 -24.79
CA ALA A 429 9.33 -26.67 -24.83
C ALA A 429 9.76 -27.59 -26.00
N GLY A 430 8.96 -28.63 -26.30
CA GLY A 430 9.16 -29.50 -27.44
C GLY A 430 9.04 -28.77 -28.80
N GLU A 431 8.04 -27.87 -28.90
CA GLU A 431 7.87 -27.00 -30.06
C GLU A 431 9.09 -26.09 -30.28
N ILE A 432 9.61 -25.48 -29.21
CA ILE A 432 10.85 -24.67 -29.28
C ILE A 432 12.03 -25.52 -29.77
N ALA A 433 12.19 -26.73 -29.23
CA ALA A 433 13.29 -27.62 -29.63
C ALA A 433 13.17 -28.04 -31.09
N ALA A 434 11.96 -28.29 -31.60
CA ALA A 434 11.71 -28.60 -33.02
C ALA A 434 12.06 -27.40 -33.90
N ILE A 435 11.56 -26.20 -33.62
CA ILE A 435 11.87 -24.99 -34.38
C ILE A 435 13.38 -24.70 -34.35
N ALA A 436 14.04 -24.87 -33.20
CA ALA A 436 15.48 -24.69 -33.09
C ALA A 436 16.26 -25.62 -34.04
N LYS A 437 15.87 -26.88 -34.10
CA LYS A 437 16.46 -27.88 -34.99
C LYS A 437 16.24 -27.52 -36.48
N ASP A 438 15.01 -27.17 -36.83
CA ASP A 438 14.64 -26.84 -38.23
C ASP A 438 15.37 -25.57 -38.72
N LYS A 439 15.64 -24.64 -37.85
CA LYS A 439 16.38 -23.39 -38.14
C LYS A 439 17.90 -23.53 -38.02
N GLY A 440 18.42 -24.71 -37.68
CA GLY A 440 19.85 -24.96 -37.57
C GLY A 440 20.54 -24.33 -36.38
N TRP A 441 19.84 -24.09 -35.29
CA TRP A 441 20.47 -23.67 -34.01
C TRP A 441 21.36 -24.81 -33.50
N ALA A 442 22.62 -24.49 -33.17
CA ALA A 442 23.49 -25.46 -32.53
C ALA A 442 22.93 -25.85 -31.14
N SER A 443 22.83 -27.13 -30.85
CA SER A 443 22.41 -27.64 -29.54
C SER A 443 23.59 -27.64 -28.60
N LEU A 444 23.44 -27.01 -27.41
CA LEU A 444 24.44 -27.08 -26.35
C LEU A 444 24.42 -28.44 -25.65
N ILE A 445 23.22 -28.93 -25.35
CA ILE A 445 22.93 -30.28 -24.85
C ILE A 445 21.58 -30.74 -25.39
N PRO A 446 21.28 -32.04 -25.45
CA PRO A 446 19.99 -32.56 -25.90
C PRO A 446 18.82 -31.96 -25.12
N PHE A 447 17.68 -31.79 -25.78
CA PHE A 447 16.42 -31.43 -25.13
C PHE A 447 16.06 -32.43 -24.03
N ASP A 448 15.75 -31.92 -22.84
CA ASP A 448 15.35 -32.74 -21.68
C ASP A 448 14.19 -32.10 -20.95
N THR A 449 13.59 -32.85 -20.03
CA THR A 449 12.35 -32.46 -19.35
C THR A 449 12.41 -32.72 -17.85
N VAL A 450 11.75 -31.86 -17.08
CA VAL A 450 11.55 -31.98 -15.63
C VAL A 450 10.07 -32.27 -15.36
N ASN A 451 9.79 -33.49 -14.89
CA ASN A 451 8.45 -33.91 -14.55
C ASN A 451 8.06 -33.45 -13.15
N ARG A 452 6.89 -32.80 -13.02
CA ARG A 452 6.31 -32.37 -11.71
C ARG A 452 7.30 -31.62 -10.81
N GLN A 453 8.15 -30.79 -11.41
CA GLN A 453 9.17 -30.02 -10.69
C GLN A 453 10.19 -30.91 -9.94
N SER A 454 10.49 -32.09 -10.46
CA SER A 454 11.44 -33.06 -9.87
C SER A 454 12.84 -32.42 -9.70
N PRO A 455 13.35 -32.30 -8.45
CA PRO A 455 14.72 -31.86 -8.22
C PRO A 455 15.75 -32.84 -8.81
N GLN A 456 15.42 -34.13 -8.86
CA GLN A 456 16.28 -35.19 -9.41
C GLN A 456 16.45 -35.05 -10.93
N ASP A 457 15.35 -34.81 -11.67
CA ASP A 457 15.42 -34.56 -13.10
C ASP A 457 16.25 -33.30 -13.40
N PHE A 458 16.07 -32.24 -12.60
CA PHE A 458 16.85 -31.02 -12.73
C PHE A 458 18.34 -31.23 -12.41
N ALA A 459 18.67 -31.99 -11.37
CA ALA A 459 20.04 -32.31 -11.03
C ALA A 459 20.71 -33.18 -12.13
N ARG A 460 19.98 -34.16 -12.70
CA ARG A 460 20.45 -34.97 -13.85
C ARG A 460 20.80 -34.07 -15.03
N TRP A 461 19.87 -33.21 -15.44
CA TRP A 461 20.10 -32.25 -16.52
C TRP A 461 21.25 -31.29 -16.22
N GLY A 462 21.39 -30.86 -14.98
CA GLY A 462 22.49 -30.01 -14.51
C GLY A 462 23.86 -30.65 -14.70
N ARG A 463 23.99 -31.95 -14.45
CA ARG A 463 25.25 -32.68 -14.68
C ARG A 463 25.63 -32.73 -16.18
N LEU A 464 24.65 -32.98 -17.06
CA LEU A 464 24.87 -32.94 -18.51
C LEU A 464 25.30 -31.53 -18.98
N LEU A 465 24.70 -30.49 -18.39
CA LEU A 465 25.07 -29.10 -18.68
C LEU A 465 26.50 -28.79 -18.16
N ALA A 466 26.85 -29.22 -16.97
CA ALA A 466 28.19 -29.04 -16.40
C ALA A 466 29.26 -29.69 -17.26
N GLU A 467 29.05 -30.94 -17.66
CA GLU A 467 29.93 -31.70 -18.58
C GLU A 467 30.10 -30.96 -19.90
N ALA A 468 29.02 -30.54 -20.56
CA ALA A 468 29.08 -29.82 -21.83
C ALA A 468 29.77 -28.46 -21.75
N LEU A 469 29.79 -27.82 -20.56
CA LEU A 469 30.47 -26.57 -20.29
C LEU A 469 31.90 -26.72 -19.79
N GLY A 470 32.34 -27.95 -19.44
CA GLY A 470 33.62 -28.20 -18.80
C GLY A 470 33.72 -27.60 -17.41
N LEU A 471 32.59 -27.57 -16.66
CA LEU A 471 32.48 -26.99 -15.33
C LEU A 471 32.11 -28.06 -14.29
N ASP A 472 32.41 -27.81 -13.02
CA ASP A 472 32.09 -28.71 -11.90
C ASP A 472 31.07 -28.08 -10.95
N PHE A 473 29.78 -28.27 -11.25
CA PHE A 473 28.71 -27.84 -10.36
C PHE A 473 27.59 -28.88 -10.27
N GLU A 474 26.91 -28.87 -9.12
CA GLU A 474 25.73 -29.71 -8.89
C GLU A 474 24.51 -28.82 -8.59
N LEU A 475 23.41 -29.06 -9.29
CA LEU A 475 22.14 -28.33 -9.06
C LEU A 475 21.36 -28.94 -7.89
N LYS A 476 21.45 -28.35 -6.72
CA LYS A 476 20.64 -28.70 -5.53
C LYS A 476 19.46 -27.75 -5.41
N HIS A 477 18.33 -28.12 -6.03
CA HIS A 477 17.11 -27.34 -5.93
C HIS A 477 16.23 -27.81 -4.78
N GLN A 478 15.97 -26.93 -3.81
CA GLN A 478 14.99 -27.18 -2.76
C GLN A 478 13.66 -26.53 -3.14
N GLN A 479 12.61 -27.32 -3.23
CA GLN A 479 11.27 -26.80 -3.40
C GLN A 479 10.87 -26.06 -2.12
N ILE A 480 10.61 -24.75 -2.24
CA ILE A 480 10.02 -23.98 -1.16
C ILE A 480 8.52 -24.30 -1.14
N ALA A 481 8.11 -25.14 -0.21
CA ALA A 481 6.69 -25.41 0.00
C ALA A 481 5.93 -24.10 0.29
N PRO A 482 4.79 -23.84 -0.38
CA PRO A 482 4.01 -22.64 -0.13
C PRO A 482 3.52 -22.64 1.32
N LYS A 483 3.58 -21.48 1.97
CA LYS A 483 3.03 -21.31 3.32
C LYS A 483 1.53 -21.57 3.29
N THR A 484 1.08 -22.64 3.88
CA THR A 484 -0.33 -23.03 3.98
C THR A 484 -0.98 -22.49 5.25
N TRP A 485 -2.30 -22.35 5.19
CA TRP A 485 -3.19 -22.01 6.29
C TRP A 485 -4.16 -23.14 6.50
N ARG A 486 -4.46 -23.47 7.75
CA ARG A 486 -5.53 -24.43 8.09
C ARG A 486 -6.87 -23.70 8.01
N LEU A 487 -7.73 -24.13 7.08
CA LEU A 487 -9.06 -23.55 6.87
C LEU A 487 -10.12 -24.56 7.31
N PRO A 488 -10.89 -24.28 8.39
CA PRO A 488 -11.96 -25.15 8.82
C PRO A 488 -13.19 -25.04 7.92
N LEU A 489 -13.81 -26.16 7.59
CA LEU A 489 -15.07 -26.23 6.85
C LEU A 489 -16.23 -25.73 7.73
N ILE A 490 -17.00 -24.75 7.23
CA ILE A 490 -18.18 -24.20 7.90
C ILE A 490 -19.43 -24.94 7.45
N SER A 491 -19.59 -25.09 6.13
CA SER A 491 -20.77 -25.70 5.53
C SER A 491 -20.44 -26.42 4.23
N ARG A 492 -21.24 -27.41 3.92
CA ARG A 492 -21.20 -28.21 2.70
C ARG A 492 -22.60 -28.37 2.15
N ARG A 493 -22.74 -28.24 0.84
CA ARG A 493 -23.99 -28.57 0.12
C ARG A 493 -23.64 -29.51 -1.03
N ASP A 494 -24.32 -30.66 -1.07
CA ASP A 494 -24.07 -31.74 -2.03
C ASP A 494 -25.10 -31.73 -3.18
N TYR A 495 -24.63 -32.03 -4.38
CA TYR A 495 -25.41 -32.05 -5.60
C TYR A 495 -24.97 -33.20 -6.51
N GLY A 496 -25.83 -33.54 -7.46
CA GLY A 496 -25.48 -34.38 -8.60
C GLY A 496 -25.30 -35.86 -8.32
N ALA A 497 -25.70 -36.40 -7.13
CA ALA A 497 -25.57 -37.80 -6.80
C ALA A 497 -26.37 -38.67 -7.74
N SER A 498 -27.64 -38.31 -8.03
CA SER A 498 -28.54 -39.08 -8.91
C SER A 498 -28.14 -39.11 -10.38
N VAL A 499 -27.29 -38.17 -10.81
CA VAL A 499 -26.76 -38.07 -12.19
C VAL A 499 -25.29 -38.48 -12.29
N GLN A 500 -24.75 -39.17 -11.28
CA GLN A 500 -23.34 -39.59 -11.21
C GLN A 500 -22.34 -38.44 -11.45
N ALA A 501 -22.63 -37.27 -10.88
CA ALA A 501 -21.82 -36.10 -10.96
C ALA A 501 -21.65 -35.42 -9.60
N THR A 502 -21.28 -36.22 -8.59
CA THR A 502 -21.10 -35.74 -7.21
C THR A 502 -20.32 -34.45 -7.17
N THR A 503 -20.99 -33.40 -6.75
CA THR A 503 -20.44 -32.05 -6.69
C THR A 503 -20.78 -31.43 -5.35
N ALA A 504 -19.82 -30.77 -4.71
CA ALA A 504 -20.03 -30.11 -3.42
C ALA A 504 -19.67 -28.63 -3.48
N ILE A 505 -20.51 -27.79 -2.90
CA ILE A 505 -20.17 -26.41 -2.58
C ILE A 505 -19.66 -26.38 -1.14
N LEU A 506 -18.39 -26.00 -0.97
CA LEU A 506 -17.68 -26.02 0.31
C LEU A 506 -17.38 -24.60 0.75
N ARG A 507 -17.77 -24.24 1.98
CA ARG A 507 -17.43 -22.96 2.62
C ARG A 507 -16.48 -23.17 3.77
N PHE A 508 -15.40 -22.40 3.79
CA PHE A 508 -14.38 -22.42 4.82
C PHE A 508 -14.33 -21.09 5.57
N ALA A 509 -14.06 -21.17 6.89
CA ALA A 509 -13.85 -19.97 7.71
C ALA A 509 -12.52 -19.29 7.36
N LEU A 510 -12.54 -17.97 7.37
CA LEU A 510 -11.31 -17.20 7.24
C LEU A 510 -10.56 -17.15 8.57
N PRO A 511 -9.23 -17.29 8.57
CA PRO A 511 -8.43 -17.15 9.77
C PRO A 511 -8.58 -15.75 10.39
N LYS A 512 -8.68 -15.68 11.73
CA LYS A 512 -8.62 -14.41 12.45
C LYS A 512 -7.24 -13.79 12.24
N ILE A 513 -7.20 -12.53 11.83
CA ILE A 513 -5.98 -11.79 11.51
C ILE A 513 -5.80 -10.68 12.56
N SER A 514 -4.67 -10.70 13.30
CA SER A 514 -4.32 -9.65 14.24
C SER A 514 -4.00 -8.32 13.50
N LEU A 515 -4.06 -7.19 14.24
CA LEU A 515 -3.67 -5.88 13.70
C LEU A 515 -2.24 -5.89 13.15
N TRP A 516 -1.31 -6.51 13.89
CA TRP A 516 0.09 -6.68 13.47
C TRP A 516 0.23 -7.45 12.15
N GLN A 517 -0.50 -8.55 12.01
CA GLN A 517 -0.51 -9.32 10.75
C GLN A 517 -1.10 -8.52 9.58
N ARG A 518 -2.08 -7.63 9.84
CA ARG A 518 -2.62 -6.70 8.82
C ARG A 518 -1.59 -5.68 8.38
N LEU A 519 -0.88 -5.07 9.33
CA LEU A 519 0.15 -4.05 9.06
C LEU A 519 1.33 -4.67 8.30
N THR A 520 1.84 -5.80 8.76
CA THR A 520 2.98 -6.50 8.13
C THR A 520 2.61 -7.29 6.87
N GLY A 521 1.31 -7.50 6.58
CA GLY A 521 0.85 -8.33 5.47
C GLY A 521 1.18 -9.82 5.61
N LYS A 522 1.51 -10.28 6.83
CA LYS A 522 1.78 -11.69 7.15
C LYS A 522 0.51 -12.48 7.48
N GLY A 523 -0.67 -11.86 7.41
CA GLY A 523 -1.98 -12.50 7.58
C GLY A 523 -2.43 -13.25 6.34
N PHE A 524 -3.61 -13.90 6.44
CA PHE A 524 -4.24 -14.56 5.31
C PHE A 524 -4.42 -13.55 4.16
N PRO A 525 -4.00 -13.87 2.92
CA PRO A 525 -4.02 -12.92 1.82
C PRO A 525 -5.47 -12.54 1.44
N ARG A 526 -5.64 -11.31 0.96
CA ARG A 526 -6.92 -10.89 0.36
C ARG A 526 -7.08 -11.59 -0.98
N PHE A 527 -8.30 -12.03 -1.25
CA PHE A 527 -8.67 -12.72 -2.47
C PHE A 527 -10.01 -12.20 -3.02
N GLU A 528 -10.26 -12.47 -4.28
CA GLU A 528 -11.49 -12.15 -4.99
C GLU A 528 -12.02 -13.41 -5.69
N ALA A 529 -13.28 -13.43 -6.03
CA ALA A 529 -13.85 -14.48 -6.88
C ALA A 529 -13.02 -14.59 -8.17
N GLY A 530 -12.81 -15.81 -8.66
CA GLY A 530 -11.93 -16.11 -9.79
C GLY A 530 -10.44 -16.25 -9.45
N ASP A 531 -9.99 -15.89 -8.22
CA ASP A 531 -8.68 -16.31 -7.74
C ASP A 531 -8.67 -17.82 -7.49
N LEU A 532 -7.47 -18.39 -7.37
CA LEU A 532 -7.30 -19.81 -7.12
C LEU A 532 -6.94 -20.07 -5.65
N ILE A 533 -7.46 -21.17 -5.11
CA ILE A 533 -6.96 -21.74 -3.87
C ILE A 533 -6.21 -23.03 -4.18
N GLY A 534 -4.95 -23.10 -3.77
CA GLY A 534 -4.17 -24.32 -3.78
C GLY A 534 -4.42 -25.10 -2.50
N ILE A 535 -4.95 -26.31 -2.60
CA ILE A 535 -5.19 -27.22 -1.48
C ILE A 535 -4.19 -28.35 -1.56
N VAL A 536 -3.47 -28.59 -0.47
CA VAL A 536 -2.52 -29.68 -0.33
C VAL A 536 -3.26 -30.87 0.29
N PRO A 537 -3.55 -31.94 -0.49
CA PRO A 537 -4.28 -33.10 0.04
C PRO A 537 -3.40 -33.93 0.96
N GLN A 538 -4.00 -34.68 1.87
CA GLN A 538 -3.28 -35.66 2.68
C GLN A 538 -2.68 -36.74 1.77
N GLY A 539 -1.42 -37.08 2.02
CA GLY A 539 -0.68 -38.08 1.21
C GLY A 539 -0.06 -37.55 -0.08
N SER A 540 -0.03 -36.21 -0.29
CA SER A 540 0.67 -35.60 -1.42
C SER A 540 1.18 -34.19 -1.06
N ASP A 541 2.38 -33.83 -1.50
CA ASP A 541 2.94 -32.47 -1.37
C ASP A 541 2.52 -31.54 -2.52
N LEU A 542 1.84 -32.08 -3.54
CA LEU A 542 1.43 -31.33 -4.72
C LEU A 542 0.04 -30.70 -4.51
N PRO A 543 -0.08 -29.36 -4.51
CA PRO A 543 -1.37 -28.70 -4.37
C PRO A 543 -2.26 -28.94 -5.60
N ARG A 544 -3.58 -28.98 -5.38
CA ARG A 544 -4.59 -28.92 -6.42
C ARG A 544 -5.30 -27.57 -6.34
N PHE A 545 -5.51 -26.93 -7.51
CA PHE A 545 -6.08 -25.60 -7.59
C PHE A 545 -7.57 -25.65 -7.88
N TYR A 546 -8.33 -24.82 -7.18
CA TYR A 546 -9.77 -24.62 -7.35
C TYR A 546 -10.07 -23.13 -7.43
N SER A 547 -10.97 -22.76 -8.33
CA SER A 547 -11.36 -21.37 -8.55
C SER A 547 -12.31 -20.91 -7.45
N LEU A 548 -12.03 -19.77 -6.86
CA LEU A 548 -12.77 -19.23 -5.74
C LEU A 548 -14.13 -18.65 -6.18
N ALA A 549 -15.18 -19.09 -5.52
CA ALA A 549 -16.56 -18.64 -5.68
C ALA A 549 -16.92 -17.46 -4.75
N SER A 550 -15.94 -16.93 -4.00
CA SER A 550 -16.12 -15.83 -3.06
C SER A 550 -14.92 -14.89 -3.05
N GLY A 551 -15.07 -13.76 -2.38
CA GLY A 551 -13.98 -12.84 -2.08
C GLY A 551 -13.83 -12.57 -0.58
N THR A 552 -12.73 -11.98 -0.16
CA THR A 552 -12.45 -11.67 1.26
C THR A 552 -13.58 -10.90 1.95
N LYS A 553 -14.29 -10.04 1.20
CA LYS A 553 -15.39 -9.23 1.75
C LYS A 553 -16.67 -10.02 2.01
N ASP A 554 -16.76 -11.26 1.51
CA ASP A 554 -17.92 -12.15 1.76
C ASP A 554 -17.83 -12.81 3.14
N GLY A 555 -16.68 -12.73 3.83
CA GLY A 555 -16.47 -13.25 5.18
C GLY A 555 -16.13 -14.74 5.24
N PHE A 556 -16.14 -15.42 4.10
CA PHE A 556 -15.81 -16.84 3.96
C PHE A 556 -15.08 -17.11 2.65
N LEU A 557 -14.46 -18.28 2.55
CA LEU A 557 -13.87 -18.79 1.32
C LEU A 557 -14.76 -19.92 0.80
N GLU A 558 -15.18 -19.83 -0.47
CA GLU A 558 -16.09 -20.81 -1.09
C GLU A 558 -15.48 -21.36 -2.38
N ILE A 559 -15.61 -22.69 -2.55
CA ILE A 559 -15.26 -23.39 -3.78
C ILE A 559 -16.39 -24.34 -4.19
N CYS A 560 -16.49 -24.61 -5.49
CA CYS A 560 -17.34 -25.63 -6.04
C CYS A 560 -16.45 -26.77 -6.56
N VAL A 561 -16.62 -27.98 -6.03
CA VAL A 561 -15.75 -29.13 -6.30
C VAL A 561 -16.56 -30.27 -6.85
N ARG A 562 -16.23 -30.73 -8.05
CA ARG A 562 -16.74 -31.98 -8.61
C ARG A 562 -15.76 -33.12 -8.29
N GLN A 563 -16.28 -34.21 -7.77
CA GLN A 563 -15.51 -35.42 -7.53
C GLN A 563 -15.05 -36.04 -8.86
N GLN A 564 -13.74 -36.23 -8.98
CA GLN A 564 -13.13 -36.93 -10.13
C GLN A 564 -12.87 -38.38 -9.75
N VAL A 565 -13.13 -39.30 -10.65
CA VAL A 565 -12.82 -40.74 -10.47
C VAL A 565 -11.29 -40.88 -10.30
N GLY A 566 -10.84 -41.50 -9.20
CA GLY A 566 -9.42 -41.64 -8.89
C GLY A 566 -8.74 -40.33 -8.42
N GLY A 567 -9.46 -39.23 -8.29
CA GLY A 567 -8.92 -37.95 -7.88
C GLY A 567 -8.72 -37.83 -6.37
N LEU A 568 -7.47 -37.89 -5.87
CA LEU A 568 -7.15 -37.84 -4.44
C LEU A 568 -7.75 -36.60 -3.73
N CYS A 569 -7.48 -35.41 -4.23
CA CYS A 569 -7.91 -34.17 -3.56
C CYS A 569 -9.43 -33.97 -3.65
N SER A 570 -10.04 -34.19 -4.80
CA SER A 570 -11.49 -34.03 -4.98
C SER A 570 -12.29 -35.02 -4.12
N SER A 571 -11.81 -36.25 -3.97
CA SER A 571 -12.44 -37.27 -3.09
C SER A 571 -12.32 -36.87 -1.63
N GLN A 572 -11.16 -36.39 -1.16
CA GLN A 572 -10.99 -35.88 0.19
C GLN A 572 -11.89 -34.67 0.46
N LEU A 573 -11.99 -33.73 -0.45
CA LEU A 573 -12.81 -32.53 -0.30
C LEU A 573 -14.31 -32.86 -0.23
N THR A 574 -14.78 -33.77 -1.07
CA THR A 574 -16.19 -34.20 -1.06
C THR A 574 -16.54 -35.13 0.10
N ALA A 575 -15.55 -35.62 0.85
CA ALA A 575 -15.74 -36.40 2.07
C ALA A 575 -15.69 -35.58 3.37
N LEU A 576 -15.26 -34.30 3.31
CA LEU A 576 -15.11 -33.43 4.48
C LEU A 576 -16.42 -33.25 5.23
N LYS A 577 -16.33 -33.25 6.57
CA LYS A 577 -17.41 -32.92 7.51
C LYS A 577 -17.21 -31.51 8.09
N PRO A 578 -18.26 -30.83 8.55
CA PRO A 578 -18.12 -29.56 9.26
C PRO A 578 -17.08 -29.66 10.39
N ARG A 579 -16.21 -28.63 10.49
CA ARG A 579 -15.02 -28.52 11.36
C ARG A 579 -13.77 -29.24 10.87
N ASP A 580 -13.82 -30.12 9.87
CA ASP A 580 -12.60 -30.62 9.25
C ASP A 580 -11.79 -29.48 8.63
N THR A 581 -10.47 -29.63 8.59
CA THR A 581 -9.58 -28.57 8.11
C THR A 581 -8.81 -29.01 6.88
N VAL A 582 -8.57 -28.05 5.97
CA VAL A 582 -7.69 -28.24 4.82
C VAL A 582 -6.46 -27.35 4.93
N ALA A 583 -5.30 -27.85 4.47
CA ALA A 583 -4.10 -27.04 4.30
C ALA A 583 -4.14 -26.35 2.93
N ALA A 584 -4.21 -25.02 2.92
CA ALA A 584 -4.45 -24.30 1.69
C ALA A 584 -3.73 -22.94 1.64
N PHE A 585 -3.52 -22.41 0.42
CA PHE A 585 -2.99 -21.08 0.16
C PHE A 585 -3.69 -20.45 -1.04
N VAL A 586 -3.80 -19.12 -1.03
CA VAL A 586 -4.43 -18.37 -2.14
C VAL A 586 -3.40 -17.99 -3.18
N ARG A 587 -3.77 -18.14 -4.45
CA ARG A 587 -3.03 -17.69 -5.62
C ARG A 587 -3.88 -16.72 -6.43
N PRO A 588 -3.46 -15.46 -6.63
CA PRO A 588 -4.20 -14.50 -7.45
C PRO A 588 -4.30 -14.96 -8.91
N ASN A 589 -5.48 -14.77 -9.51
CA ASN A 589 -5.75 -14.98 -10.93
C ASN A 589 -6.37 -13.72 -11.54
N PRO A 590 -5.56 -12.65 -11.79
CA PRO A 590 -6.08 -11.37 -12.28
C PRO A 590 -6.58 -11.42 -13.72
N SER A 591 -6.22 -12.43 -14.50
CA SER A 591 -6.65 -12.63 -15.89
C SER A 591 -8.10 -13.07 -15.99
N PHE A 592 -8.60 -13.80 -14.98
CA PHE A 592 -9.97 -14.30 -14.94
C PHE A 592 -10.85 -13.49 -13.98
N ARG A 593 -11.22 -12.27 -14.41
CA ARG A 593 -12.08 -11.36 -13.62
C ARG A 593 -12.91 -10.47 -14.53
N PRO A 594 -14.12 -10.04 -14.09
CA PRO A 594 -14.84 -8.97 -14.75
C PRO A 594 -13.99 -7.70 -14.82
N ALA A 595 -13.80 -7.15 -16.02
CA ALA A 595 -13.11 -5.88 -16.23
C ALA A 595 -13.80 -4.75 -15.46
N ARG A 596 -13.05 -3.72 -15.07
CA ARG A 596 -13.64 -2.55 -14.40
C ARG A 596 -14.51 -1.75 -15.38
N GLY A 597 -15.59 -1.16 -14.86
CA GLY A 597 -16.51 -0.30 -15.62
C GLY A 597 -17.90 -0.88 -15.74
N GLY A 598 -18.79 -0.19 -16.51
CA GLY A 598 -20.21 -0.54 -16.68
C GLY A 598 -20.51 -1.39 -17.91
N LYS A 599 -19.51 -1.81 -18.71
CA LYS A 599 -19.74 -2.59 -19.94
C LYS A 599 -20.31 -3.99 -19.61
N PRO A 600 -21.16 -4.59 -20.49
CA PRO A 600 -21.76 -5.89 -20.24
C PRO A 600 -20.74 -7.00 -19.95
N VAL A 601 -21.13 -8.02 -19.15
CA VAL A 601 -20.36 -9.24 -18.94
C VAL A 601 -21.20 -10.45 -19.28
N ILE A 602 -20.65 -11.32 -20.11
CA ILE A 602 -21.23 -12.59 -20.50
C ILE A 602 -20.48 -13.67 -19.77
N LEU A 603 -21.15 -14.36 -18.87
CA LEU A 603 -20.63 -15.47 -18.07
C LEU A 603 -21.12 -16.78 -18.69
N ILE A 604 -20.20 -17.67 -19.03
CA ILE A 604 -20.53 -18.97 -19.65
C ILE A 604 -19.85 -20.06 -18.82
N GLY A 605 -20.61 -21.04 -18.35
CA GLY A 605 -20.03 -22.11 -17.54
C GLY A 605 -20.82 -23.39 -17.55
N ALA A 606 -20.15 -24.49 -17.12
CA ALA A 606 -20.82 -25.77 -16.93
C ALA A 606 -20.29 -26.49 -15.67
N GLY A 607 -21.19 -27.21 -15.00
CA GLY A 607 -20.88 -27.99 -13.80
C GLY A 607 -20.20 -27.14 -12.71
N ALA A 608 -19.09 -27.62 -12.15
CA ALA A 608 -18.37 -26.90 -11.08
C ALA A 608 -17.80 -25.53 -11.52
N GLY A 609 -17.69 -25.26 -12.84
CA GLY A 609 -17.27 -23.97 -13.40
C GLY A 609 -18.22 -22.80 -13.05
N ILE A 610 -19.42 -23.10 -12.53
CA ILE A 610 -20.31 -22.07 -12.00
C ILE A 610 -19.69 -21.32 -10.80
N GLY A 611 -18.78 -21.93 -10.03
CA GLY A 611 -18.25 -21.37 -8.80
C GLY A 611 -17.77 -19.94 -8.92
N PRO A 612 -16.71 -19.63 -9.69
CA PRO A 612 -16.22 -18.25 -9.85
C PRO A 612 -17.27 -17.33 -10.49
N LEU A 613 -18.11 -17.83 -11.40
CA LEU A 613 -19.17 -17.05 -12.07
C LEU A 613 -20.25 -16.63 -11.06
N ALA A 614 -20.63 -17.51 -10.13
CA ALA A 614 -21.51 -17.18 -9.01
C ALA A 614 -20.88 -16.13 -8.08
N GLY A 615 -19.57 -16.23 -7.85
CA GLY A 615 -18.83 -15.25 -7.09
C GLY A 615 -18.83 -13.86 -7.76
N PHE A 616 -18.73 -13.78 -9.09
CA PHE A 616 -18.84 -12.52 -9.83
C PHE A 616 -20.25 -11.93 -9.71
N ALA A 617 -21.29 -12.75 -9.88
CA ALA A 617 -22.67 -12.32 -9.71
C ALA A 617 -22.94 -11.81 -8.28
N ARG A 618 -22.49 -12.55 -7.25
CA ARG A 618 -22.61 -12.16 -5.83
C ARG A 618 -22.04 -10.76 -5.58
N ARG A 619 -20.95 -10.40 -6.28
CA ARG A 619 -20.22 -9.14 -6.10
C ARG A 619 -20.66 -8.01 -7.02
N ASN A 620 -21.63 -8.24 -7.90
CA ASN A 620 -22.15 -7.24 -8.84
C ASN A 620 -23.13 -6.24 -8.17
N TRP A 621 -22.70 -5.61 -7.08
CA TRP A 621 -23.52 -4.62 -6.37
C TRP A 621 -23.84 -3.37 -7.21
N ALA A 622 -22.97 -3.05 -8.18
CA ALA A 622 -23.20 -1.96 -9.13
C ALA A 622 -24.26 -2.29 -10.19
N ARG A 623 -24.81 -3.52 -10.18
CA ARG A 623 -25.85 -4.00 -11.11
C ARG A 623 -25.50 -3.75 -12.59
N ARG A 624 -24.18 -3.87 -12.93
CA ARG A 624 -23.78 -3.81 -14.34
C ARG A 624 -24.44 -4.94 -15.12
N PRO A 625 -24.77 -4.77 -16.41
CA PRO A 625 -25.36 -5.82 -17.22
C PRO A 625 -24.51 -7.10 -17.17
N MET A 626 -25.06 -8.18 -16.60
CA MET A 626 -24.36 -9.45 -16.42
C MET A 626 -25.30 -10.59 -16.82
N HIS A 627 -24.88 -11.36 -17.82
CA HIS A 627 -25.68 -12.41 -18.46
C HIS A 627 -25.01 -13.74 -18.21
N LEU A 628 -25.71 -14.69 -17.58
CA LEU A 628 -25.20 -16.03 -17.27
C LEU A 628 -25.83 -17.08 -18.19
N TYR A 629 -24.96 -17.87 -18.85
CA TYR A 629 -25.29 -19.10 -19.58
C TYR A 629 -24.66 -20.28 -18.81
N PHE A 630 -25.51 -21.17 -18.29
CA PHE A 630 -25.07 -22.25 -17.41
C PHE A 630 -25.56 -23.62 -17.87
N GLY A 631 -24.60 -24.55 -18.07
CA GLY A 631 -24.87 -25.92 -18.42
C GLY A 631 -24.74 -26.86 -17.22
N THR A 632 -25.73 -27.73 -17.03
CA THR A 632 -25.75 -28.77 -15.98
C THR A 632 -26.45 -30.03 -16.51
N ARG A 633 -26.53 -31.09 -15.71
CA ARG A 633 -27.09 -32.37 -16.18
C ARG A 633 -28.61 -32.41 -16.05
N HIS A 634 -29.13 -32.11 -14.83
CA HIS A 634 -30.54 -32.24 -14.55
C HIS A 634 -31.02 -31.20 -13.54
N PRO A 635 -32.18 -30.53 -13.77
CA PRO A 635 -32.63 -29.43 -12.92
C PRO A 635 -32.88 -29.80 -11.47
N ALA A 636 -33.33 -31.02 -11.19
CA ALA A 636 -33.63 -31.49 -9.84
C ALA A 636 -32.42 -32.05 -9.07
N SER A 637 -31.29 -32.29 -9.74
CA SER A 637 -30.13 -32.98 -9.14
C SER A 637 -28.92 -32.09 -8.98
N ASP A 638 -28.54 -31.36 -10.00
CA ASP A 638 -27.31 -30.58 -10.01
C ASP A 638 -27.51 -29.12 -10.45
N ALA A 639 -28.66 -28.53 -10.10
CA ALA A 639 -28.92 -27.10 -10.24
C ALA A 639 -28.12 -26.29 -9.18
N LEU A 640 -26.83 -26.22 -9.38
CA LEU A 640 -25.90 -25.51 -8.48
C LEU A 640 -26.26 -24.02 -8.36
N TYR A 641 -26.29 -23.50 -7.11
CA TYR A 641 -26.64 -22.11 -6.80
C TYR A 641 -28.05 -21.66 -7.25
N ALA A 642 -29.01 -22.57 -7.44
CA ALA A 642 -30.32 -22.23 -8.01
C ALA A 642 -31.05 -21.11 -7.24
N GLU A 643 -31.04 -21.19 -5.89
CA GLU A 643 -31.67 -20.18 -5.02
C GLU A 643 -30.96 -18.83 -5.15
N GLU A 644 -29.62 -18.83 -5.07
CA GLU A 644 -28.80 -17.64 -5.17
C GLU A 644 -28.92 -16.98 -6.56
N LEU A 645 -28.93 -17.75 -7.64
CA LEU A 645 -29.10 -17.25 -9.00
C LEU A 645 -30.47 -16.62 -9.20
N SER A 646 -31.52 -17.23 -8.67
CA SER A 646 -32.88 -16.69 -8.68
C SER A 646 -32.95 -15.37 -7.91
N TYR A 647 -32.35 -15.33 -6.72
CA TYR A 647 -32.27 -14.11 -5.91
C TYR A 647 -31.48 -13.00 -6.62
N TRP A 648 -30.31 -13.29 -7.19
CA TRP A 648 -29.49 -12.29 -7.90
C TRP A 648 -30.11 -11.80 -9.20
N LYS A 649 -30.93 -12.61 -9.84
CA LYS A 649 -31.77 -12.16 -10.98
C LYS A 649 -32.86 -11.21 -10.51
N LYS A 650 -33.51 -11.51 -9.39
CA LYS A 650 -34.60 -10.66 -8.84
C LYS A 650 -34.07 -9.31 -8.35
N ASP A 651 -32.90 -9.27 -7.73
CA ASP A 651 -32.30 -8.01 -7.21
C ASP A 651 -31.49 -7.24 -8.23
N GLY A 652 -31.39 -7.74 -9.48
CA GLY A 652 -30.72 -7.06 -10.60
C GLY A 652 -29.22 -7.25 -10.69
N ARG A 653 -28.59 -8.06 -9.84
CA ARG A 653 -27.16 -8.44 -9.97
C ARG A 653 -26.89 -9.32 -11.18
N LEU A 654 -27.87 -10.10 -11.63
CA LEU A 654 -27.87 -10.79 -12.91
C LEU A 654 -29.00 -10.24 -13.78
N THR A 655 -28.64 -9.81 -14.99
CA THR A 655 -29.62 -9.32 -15.97
C THR A 655 -30.43 -10.47 -16.58
N SER A 656 -29.76 -11.60 -16.86
CA SER A 656 -30.40 -12.82 -17.34
C SER A 656 -29.65 -14.07 -16.88
N VAL A 657 -30.39 -15.16 -16.73
CA VAL A 657 -29.90 -16.51 -16.49
C VAL A 657 -30.52 -17.43 -17.51
N SER A 658 -29.71 -18.10 -18.34
CA SER A 658 -30.11 -19.12 -19.31
C SER A 658 -29.44 -20.43 -18.92
N THR A 659 -30.23 -21.48 -18.72
CA THR A 659 -29.76 -22.80 -18.30
C THR A 659 -29.98 -23.86 -19.37
N ALA A 660 -29.00 -24.73 -19.53
CA ALA A 660 -29.08 -25.92 -20.39
C ALA A 660 -28.96 -27.19 -19.57
N PHE A 661 -29.76 -28.22 -19.89
CA PHE A 661 -29.77 -29.50 -19.20
C PHE A 661 -29.47 -30.62 -20.17
N SER A 662 -28.38 -31.38 -19.94
CA SER A 662 -27.92 -32.41 -20.88
C SER A 662 -28.56 -33.79 -20.65
N ARG A 663 -29.30 -33.99 -19.56
CA ARG A 663 -29.95 -35.28 -19.20
C ARG A 663 -31.43 -35.08 -18.86
N THR A 664 -32.16 -34.52 -19.82
CA THR A 664 -33.63 -34.36 -19.77
C THR A 664 -34.22 -34.91 -21.08
N ALA A 665 -35.54 -34.91 -21.21
CA ALA A 665 -36.25 -35.38 -22.39
C ALA A 665 -35.85 -34.57 -23.66
N SER A 666 -35.43 -33.29 -23.49
CA SER A 666 -34.89 -32.42 -24.54
C SER A 666 -33.49 -31.97 -24.14
N PRO A 667 -32.46 -32.79 -24.40
CA PRO A 667 -31.09 -32.49 -23.95
C PRO A 667 -30.52 -31.30 -24.70
N ALA A 668 -29.86 -30.39 -23.96
CA ALA A 668 -29.14 -29.25 -24.49
C ALA A 668 -27.86 -29.02 -23.69
N TYR A 669 -26.82 -28.59 -24.37
CA TYR A 669 -25.55 -28.15 -23.78
C TYR A 669 -25.45 -26.63 -23.74
N VAL A 670 -24.49 -26.09 -22.99
CA VAL A 670 -24.33 -24.63 -22.86
C VAL A 670 -24.04 -23.95 -24.20
N GLN A 671 -23.24 -24.56 -25.08
CA GLN A 671 -23.00 -24.04 -26.43
C GLN A 671 -24.25 -23.91 -27.28
N ASP A 672 -25.25 -24.76 -27.07
CA ASP A 672 -26.51 -24.73 -27.83
C ASP A 672 -27.35 -23.50 -27.46
N ILE A 673 -27.44 -23.18 -26.17
CA ILE A 673 -28.13 -21.95 -25.72
C ILE A 673 -27.35 -20.69 -26.05
N VAL A 674 -26.02 -20.75 -26.10
CA VAL A 674 -25.15 -19.65 -26.60
C VAL A 674 -25.41 -19.41 -28.09
N ARG A 675 -25.49 -20.48 -28.91
CA ARG A 675 -25.79 -20.37 -30.35
C ARG A 675 -27.20 -19.80 -30.57
N LYS A 676 -28.20 -20.28 -29.81
CA LYS A 676 -29.58 -19.80 -29.91
C LYS A 676 -29.70 -18.30 -29.60
N ASP A 677 -28.90 -17.78 -28.68
CA ASP A 677 -28.91 -16.36 -28.27
C ASP A 677 -27.81 -15.55 -28.96
N GLY A 678 -27.26 -16.07 -30.06
CA GLY A 678 -26.07 -15.56 -30.76
C GLY A 678 -26.18 -14.10 -31.17
N GLU A 679 -27.32 -13.67 -31.72
CA GLU A 679 -27.55 -12.27 -32.11
C GLU A 679 -27.42 -11.30 -30.93
N ARG A 680 -28.02 -11.67 -29.80
CA ARG A 680 -27.94 -10.85 -28.56
C ARG A 680 -26.50 -10.83 -28.03
N ILE A 681 -25.81 -11.96 -28.00
CA ILE A 681 -24.41 -12.06 -27.57
C ILE A 681 -23.52 -11.19 -28.47
N GLY A 682 -23.73 -11.24 -29.80
CA GLY A 682 -23.01 -10.39 -30.75
C GLY A 682 -23.21 -8.90 -30.47
N LYS A 683 -24.45 -8.45 -30.23
CA LYS A 683 -24.77 -7.06 -29.84
C LYS A 683 -24.09 -6.65 -28.53
N LEU A 684 -24.08 -7.53 -27.52
CA LEU A 684 -23.42 -7.25 -26.25
C LEU A 684 -21.89 -7.12 -26.41
N ILE A 685 -21.28 -7.96 -27.26
CA ILE A 685 -19.85 -7.89 -27.55
C ILE A 685 -19.53 -6.62 -28.36
N ALA A 686 -20.33 -6.25 -29.33
CA ALA A 686 -20.18 -5.01 -30.09
C ALA A 686 -20.28 -3.76 -29.18
N ALA A 687 -21.14 -3.79 -28.16
CA ALA A 687 -21.23 -2.75 -27.13
C ALA A 687 -20.03 -2.70 -26.15
N GLY A 688 -18.98 -3.51 -26.40
CA GLY A 688 -17.78 -3.57 -25.57
C GLY A 688 -17.85 -4.62 -24.44
N GLY A 689 -18.75 -5.58 -24.54
CA GLY A 689 -18.94 -6.66 -23.60
C GLY A 689 -17.70 -7.56 -23.46
N GLN A 690 -17.55 -8.16 -22.27
CA GLN A 690 -16.51 -9.13 -21.96
C GLN A 690 -17.14 -10.53 -21.81
N VAL A 691 -16.43 -11.55 -22.29
CA VAL A 691 -16.80 -12.96 -22.15
C VAL A 691 -15.87 -13.65 -21.16
N LEU A 692 -16.43 -14.33 -20.16
CA LEU A 692 -15.70 -15.13 -19.18
C LEU A 692 -16.26 -16.56 -19.18
N ILE A 693 -15.38 -17.54 -19.44
CA ILE A 693 -15.76 -18.95 -19.57
C ILE A 693 -15.10 -19.77 -18.46
N CYS A 694 -15.87 -20.63 -17.77
CA CYS A 694 -15.32 -21.53 -16.76
C CYS A 694 -15.98 -22.91 -16.82
N GLY A 695 -15.12 -23.95 -16.86
CA GLY A 695 -15.57 -25.37 -16.89
C GLY A 695 -14.55 -26.31 -17.53
N SER A 696 -15.03 -27.43 -18.08
CA SER A 696 -14.16 -28.38 -18.79
C SER A 696 -13.62 -27.82 -20.09
N ARG A 697 -12.47 -28.34 -20.50
CA ARG A 697 -11.82 -27.96 -21.79
C ARG A 697 -12.71 -28.19 -22.99
N ASP A 698 -13.36 -29.35 -23.05
CA ASP A 698 -14.25 -29.70 -24.17
C ASP A 698 -15.43 -28.70 -24.30
N MET A 699 -16.00 -28.33 -23.16
CA MET A 699 -17.05 -27.31 -23.10
C MET A 699 -16.53 -25.96 -23.58
N ALA A 700 -15.36 -25.51 -23.12
CA ALA A 700 -14.78 -24.24 -23.50
C ALA A 700 -14.45 -24.20 -25.00
N ALA A 701 -13.88 -25.30 -25.55
CA ALA A 701 -13.62 -25.41 -26.97
C ALA A 701 -14.90 -25.36 -27.83
N ALA A 702 -15.96 -26.05 -27.41
CA ALA A 702 -17.26 -26.03 -28.10
C ALA A 702 -17.91 -24.64 -28.04
N VAL A 703 -17.82 -23.95 -26.91
CA VAL A 703 -18.31 -22.56 -26.75
C VAL A 703 -17.47 -21.60 -27.60
N ALA A 704 -16.13 -21.76 -27.62
CA ALA A 704 -15.25 -20.92 -28.41
C ALA A 704 -15.52 -21.03 -29.92
N ALA A 705 -15.83 -22.23 -30.42
CA ALA A 705 -16.23 -22.45 -31.82
C ALA A 705 -17.54 -21.67 -32.12
N VAL A 706 -18.55 -21.80 -31.29
CA VAL A 706 -19.82 -21.07 -31.47
C VAL A 706 -19.62 -19.56 -31.39
N LEU A 707 -18.77 -19.09 -30.46
CA LEU A 707 -18.46 -17.66 -30.35
C LEU A 707 -17.68 -17.15 -31.57
N ALA A 708 -16.80 -17.97 -32.17
CA ALA A 708 -16.12 -17.60 -33.41
C ALA A 708 -17.09 -17.34 -34.55
N ASP A 709 -18.13 -18.20 -34.72
CA ASP A 709 -19.19 -18.01 -35.72
C ASP A 709 -19.99 -16.71 -35.47
N ILE A 710 -20.38 -16.45 -34.18
CA ILE A 710 -21.13 -15.26 -33.78
C ILE A 710 -20.30 -13.98 -34.03
N LEU A 711 -19.00 -14.03 -33.74
CA LEU A 711 -18.08 -12.90 -33.88
C LEU A 711 -17.80 -12.58 -35.35
N ALA A 712 -17.64 -13.60 -36.20
CA ALA A 712 -17.44 -13.44 -37.64
C ALA A 712 -18.59 -12.67 -38.28
N ALA A 713 -19.85 -12.97 -37.89
CA ALA A 713 -21.03 -12.25 -38.34
C ALA A 713 -21.07 -10.76 -37.94
N GLN A 714 -20.28 -10.35 -36.93
CA GLN A 714 -20.18 -8.98 -36.41
C GLN A 714 -18.87 -8.26 -36.80
N GLY A 715 -18.03 -8.89 -37.63
CA GLY A 715 -16.73 -8.34 -38.03
C GLY A 715 -15.65 -8.40 -36.94
N PHE A 716 -15.83 -9.19 -35.89
CA PHE A 716 -14.86 -9.44 -34.84
C PHE A 716 -14.22 -10.83 -34.98
N ASN A 717 -13.11 -11.03 -34.27
CA ASN A 717 -12.53 -12.37 -34.10
C ASN A 717 -12.12 -12.62 -32.64
N LEU A 718 -12.00 -13.88 -32.28
CA LEU A 718 -11.70 -14.30 -30.91
C LEU A 718 -10.30 -13.84 -30.48
N ALA A 719 -9.32 -13.79 -31.38
CA ALA A 719 -7.96 -13.34 -31.13
C ALA A 719 -7.93 -11.87 -30.68
N LEU A 720 -8.72 -11.02 -31.31
CA LEU A 720 -8.87 -9.60 -30.94
C LEU A 720 -9.47 -9.46 -29.53
N LEU A 721 -10.49 -10.25 -29.19
CA LEU A 721 -11.09 -10.23 -27.85
C LEU A 721 -10.09 -10.70 -26.79
N LYS A 722 -9.30 -11.73 -27.06
CA LYS A 722 -8.20 -12.20 -26.18
C LYS A 722 -7.14 -11.12 -26.00
N ALA A 723 -6.66 -10.52 -27.09
CA ALA A 723 -5.64 -9.46 -27.06
C ALA A 723 -6.08 -8.21 -26.28
N THR A 724 -7.38 -7.86 -26.35
CA THR A 724 -7.95 -6.71 -25.63
C THR A 724 -8.42 -7.03 -24.20
N GLY A 725 -8.22 -8.26 -23.71
CA GLY A 725 -8.67 -8.69 -22.38
C GLY A 725 -10.19 -8.82 -22.22
N ARG A 726 -10.91 -8.88 -23.34
CA ARG A 726 -12.37 -9.01 -23.38
C ARG A 726 -12.85 -10.46 -23.44
N TYR A 727 -11.92 -11.40 -23.51
CA TYR A 727 -12.18 -12.83 -23.45
C TYR A 727 -11.19 -13.48 -22.50
N ALA A 728 -11.66 -14.26 -21.55
CA ALA A 728 -10.83 -15.06 -20.66
C ALA A 728 -11.50 -16.40 -20.32
N GLU A 729 -10.66 -17.41 -20.17
CA GLU A 729 -11.07 -18.77 -19.80
C GLU A 729 -10.39 -19.20 -18.51
N ASP A 730 -11.12 -19.98 -17.70
CA ASP A 730 -10.61 -20.70 -16.53
C ASP A 730 -11.08 -22.16 -16.65
N VAL A 731 -10.27 -22.98 -17.28
CA VAL A 731 -10.60 -24.35 -17.68
C VAL A 731 -9.75 -25.38 -16.95
N TYR A 732 -10.33 -26.57 -16.71
CA TYR A 732 -9.72 -27.65 -15.95
C TYR A 732 -10.03 -29.03 -16.54
#